data_651d7159ba7e8f45afebc0844f555aaf
#
_entry.id   651d7159ba7e8f45afebc0844f555aaf
#
_cell.length_a   1.000
_cell.length_b   1.000
_cell.length_c   1.000
_cell.angle_alpha   90.00
_cell.angle_beta   90.00
_cell.angle_gamma   90.00
#
_symmetry.space_group_name_H-M   'P 1'
#
loop_
_entity.id
_entity.type
_entity.pdbx_description
1 polymer ?
#
loop_
_entity_poly.entity_id
_entity_poly.type
_entity_poly.pdbx_seq_one_letter_code
_entity_poly.pdbx_strand_id
1 'polypeptide(L)'
;MKNFHRSFLLGLLGLLFTSLAVAQKPAKPSAADLHQAIKKLNVLGSILYVAAHPDDENTRFISYCANEKYYNVTYLSLTRGDGGQNLIGPEMRDLLGVLRTEELLMARSIDGGKQRFSRANDFGFSKNPEETLGFWDKNEVLSDVVWAIRETRPDVIVNRFSHDRKYDTHGHHTASGMLSVEAFDLAGKADVYPEQLKYTETWQPRRQFYNTSWWFFGGQEAFNKMDKSHLFSADMGVYFPLKGKSNNEVAAEARSMHRCQGFGSLSTRGESLEWFDFIKGDRPQGQDIFEGINTSWSRVKGGEPIGALMAKIEQGFKSDNPAASVPDLLKAMQMIQQLPDGYWKTIKLAETKDVIRGCLGIYFDATASAPTTSPGQQVKVRLEAINRSALDVQLNALSIRPSLKDTTTAFALINNKGFILNTSITIPENAPYTAPYWLQKAATIGMYNVEDQLLRGVPETPRYATVRWMLTVQGIPIEYESEIAYKVGESSIGEVWRPFEVLPPVFVECTESSYIFSDKEKNVSIRLKAGADNISGTAGVQVPAGWVVSNVGDNTFNFKKKGEEKTFLFKVSAPSGPTEGELIPFARIGEKEHLMRLITIEYDHIPQQSVLQSAKVHASRADVRVSARNVGYYMGAGDDIPAALRQIGCNVTMLEDKDLDADNLAKFDAVVLGVRAYDTKDQLVFHQPALFEYVQKGGTLVTQYNTSFNANSPSLAPFPLKLSRQRVTDETAEIRLLLPEHQALNRPNKITSADFSGWVQERGLYFPTEWDQAFVAPLSMNDPNEKALDGALLVAPHGQGQFVYTGISFFRQLPAGVPGAYRLFANLISLGKEGEKP
;
A
#
# COMPACT_ATOMS: atom_id res chain seq x y z
N MET A 1 25.14 -44.85 -36.80
CA MET A 1 24.36 -43.64 -37.05
C MET A 1 22.94 -43.84 -36.52
N LYS A 2 22.76 -43.71 -35.26
CA LYS A 2 21.46 -43.55 -34.50
C LYS A 2 21.92 -43.28 -33.08
N ASN A 3 21.83 -42.03 -32.62
CA ASN A 3 21.87 -41.52 -31.23
C ASN A 3 22.45 -40.10 -31.20
N PHE A 4 21.78 -39.14 -31.89
CA PHE A 4 22.17 -37.73 -31.80
C PHE A 4 20.95 -36.78 -31.80
N HIS A 5 19.77 -37.25 -31.33
CA HIS A 5 18.55 -36.40 -31.34
C HIS A 5 17.72 -36.49 -30.06
N ARG A 6 18.38 -36.54 -28.91
CA ARG A 6 17.65 -36.52 -27.62
C ARG A 6 18.18 -35.55 -26.56
N SER A 7 19.05 -34.61 -26.94
CA SER A 7 19.63 -33.65 -25.97
C SER A 7 19.34 -32.16 -26.28
N PHE A 8 18.32 -31.87 -27.09
CA PHE A 8 18.02 -30.46 -27.48
C PHE A 8 16.62 -29.99 -27.10
N LEU A 9 15.91 -30.68 -26.20
CA LEU A 9 14.54 -30.32 -25.79
C LEU A 9 14.38 -30.11 -24.28
N LEU A 10 15.46 -29.83 -23.55
CA LEU A 10 15.45 -29.54 -22.10
C LEU A 10 16.08 -28.19 -21.75
N GLY A 11 16.23 -27.30 -22.73
CA GLY A 11 16.85 -25.99 -22.56
C GLY A 11 15.92 -24.78 -22.70
N LEU A 12 14.58 -24.94 -22.66
CA LEU A 12 13.65 -23.84 -22.91
C LEU A 12 12.52 -23.71 -21.87
N LEU A 13 12.80 -24.05 -20.61
CA LEU A 13 11.88 -23.82 -19.49
C LEU A 13 12.65 -23.25 -18.30
N GLY A 14 13.14 -22.05 -18.43
CA GLY A 14 13.92 -21.37 -17.40
C GLY A 14 14.05 -19.86 -17.57
N LEU A 15 13.11 -19.21 -18.27
CA LEU A 15 12.93 -17.76 -18.18
C LEU A 15 11.98 -17.45 -17.00
N LEU A 16 12.40 -17.83 -15.81
CA LEU A 16 11.93 -17.23 -14.59
C LEU A 16 12.41 -15.79 -14.61
N PHE A 17 11.47 -14.87 -14.66
CA PHE A 17 11.69 -13.45 -14.43
C PHE A 17 12.50 -13.29 -13.16
N THR A 18 13.79 -12.96 -13.26
CA THR A 18 14.58 -12.51 -12.13
C THR A 18 14.14 -11.10 -11.80
N SER A 19 13.18 -11.01 -10.93
CA SER A 19 12.75 -9.79 -10.30
C SER A 19 13.88 -9.21 -9.47
N LEU A 20 14.24 -7.98 -9.73
CA LEU A 20 15.20 -7.20 -8.93
C LEU A 20 14.48 -6.76 -7.65
N ALA A 21 14.65 -7.51 -6.57
CA ALA A 21 14.26 -7.05 -5.24
C ALA A 21 15.02 -5.75 -4.95
N VAL A 22 14.30 -4.62 -4.95
CA VAL A 22 14.86 -3.31 -4.61
C VAL A 22 14.87 -3.21 -3.09
N ALA A 23 15.92 -3.74 -2.48
CA ALA A 23 16.19 -3.54 -1.06
C ALA A 23 16.64 -2.08 -0.82
N GLN A 24 16.44 -1.59 0.40
CA GLN A 24 16.88 -0.25 0.83
C GLN A 24 18.41 -0.12 0.80
N LYS A 25 18.99 0.01 -0.38
CA LYS A 25 20.43 0.23 -0.52
C LYS A 25 20.77 1.66 -0.10
N PRO A 26 21.90 1.86 0.60
CA PRO A 26 22.39 3.19 0.87
C PRO A 26 22.54 4.00 -0.43
N ALA A 27 22.01 5.22 -0.45
CA ALA A 27 22.10 6.10 -1.61
C ALA A 27 23.57 6.33 -2.02
N LYS A 28 23.85 6.17 -3.30
CA LYS A 28 25.17 6.39 -3.93
C LYS A 28 25.02 7.46 -5.01
N PRO A 29 24.98 8.76 -4.63
CA PRO A 29 24.73 9.82 -5.59
C PRO A 29 25.86 9.90 -6.62
N SER A 30 25.50 10.02 -7.89
CA SER A 30 26.44 10.36 -8.98
C SER A 30 26.88 11.83 -8.88
N ALA A 31 27.90 12.22 -9.63
CA ALA A 31 28.30 13.62 -9.70
C ALA A 31 27.18 14.52 -10.26
N ALA A 32 26.33 13.99 -11.15
CA ALA A 32 25.16 14.70 -11.65
C ALA A 32 24.12 14.94 -10.54
N ASP A 33 23.85 13.91 -9.70
CA ASP A 33 22.95 14.04 -8.56
C ASP A 33 23.49 15.04 -7.52
N LEU A 34 24.81 15.02 -7.27
CA LEU A 34 25.46 15.98 -6.38
C LEU A 34 25.36 17.40 -6.90
N HIS A 35 25.55 17.62 -8.20
CA HIS A 35 25.39 18.94 -8.80
C HIS A 35 23.94 19.47 -8.64
N GLN A 36 22.94 18.62 -8.87
CA GLN A 36 21.54 18.98 -8.63
C GLN A 36 21.26 19.26 -7.15
N ALA A 37 21.83 18.44 -6.25
CA ALA A 37 21.67 18.65 -4.80
C ALA A 37 22.31 19.97 -4.35
N ILE A 38 23.47 20.35 -4.90
CA ILE A 38 24.11 21.66 -4.64
C ILE A 38 23.20 22.81 -5.12
N LYS A 39 22.60 22.72 -6.32
CA LYS A 39 21.62 23.72 -6.80
C LYS A 39 20.46 23.86 -5.83
N LYS A 40 19.92 22.74 -5.36
CA LYS A 40 18.83 22.72 -4.38
C LYS A 40 19.17 23.41 -3.07
N LEU A 41 20.43 23.38 -2.61
CA LEU A 41 20.86 24.10 -1.40
C LEU A 41 20.59 25.62 -1.48
N ASN A 42 20.57 26.20 -2.68
CA ASN A 42 20.32 27.61 -2.88
C ASN A 42 18.84 27.98 -3.07
N VAL A 43 17.93 27.02 -3.03
CA VAL A 43 16.49 27.22 -3.23
C VAL A 43 15.72 26.91 -1.95
N LEU A 44 14.98 27.87 -1.44
CA LEU A 44 14.19 27.81 -0.21
C LEU A 44 12.69 27.95 -0.54
N GLY A 45 12.16 27.11 -1.44
CA GLY A 45 10.73 27.04 -1.80
C GLY A 45 10.10 25.75 -1.28
N SER A 46 8.83 25.79 -0.89
CA SER A 46 8.10 24.64 -0.35
C SER A 46 6.68 24.54 -0.90
N ILE A 47 6.23 23.33 -1.21
CA ILE A 47 4.93 23.01 -1.79
C ILE A 47 4.31 21.84 -1.03
N LEU A 48 3.00 21.93 -0.79
CA LEU A 48 2.17 20.82 -0.34
C LEU A 48 1.17 20.46 -1.44
N TYR A 49 1.28 19.24 -1.97
CA TYR A 49 0.29 18.68 -2.88
C TYR A 49 -0.66 17.77 -2.09
N VAL A 50 -1.98 17.98 -2.21
CA VAL A 50 -2.99 17.29 -1.37
C VAL A 50 -3.95 16.51 -2.23
N ALA A 51 -4.15 15.22 -1.89
CA ALA A 51 -5.18 14.37 -2.46
C ALA A 51 -5.63 13.29 -1.47
N ALA A 52 -6.51 12.39 -1.90
CA ALA A 52 -7.14 11.40 -1.03
C ALA A 52 -6.36 10.09 -0.90
N HIS A 53 -5.79 9.57 -2.00
CA HIS A 53 -5.23 8.21 -2.05
C HIS A 53 -3.83 8.18 -2.66
N PRO A 54 -3.04 7.12 -2.38
CA PRO A 54 -1.89 6.75 -3.21
C PRO A 54 -2.32 6.47 -4.65
N ASP A 55 -1.82 7.20 -5.63
CA ASP A 55 -2.11 7.23 -7.08
C ASP A 55 -2.81 8.52 -7.59
N ASP A 56 -3.38 9.32 -6.70
CA ASP A 56 -4.03 10.58 -7.06
C ASP A 56 -3.02 11.69 -7.40
N GLU A 57 -1.78 11.54 -6.94
CA GLU A 57 -0.76 12.56 -7.14
C GLU A 57 -0.44 12.79 -8.61
N ASN A 58 -0.21 14.04 -8.97
CA ASN A 58 0.35 14.40 -10.27
C ASN A 58 1.87 14.26 -10.22
N THR A 59 2.38 13.07 -10.59
CA THR A 59 3.83 12.77 -10.59
C THR A 59 4.63 13.73 -11.48
N ARG A 60 4.03 14.25 -12.56
CA ARG A 60 4.67 15.25 -13.44
C ARG A 60 4.86 16.57 -12.73
N PHE A 61 3.84 17.07 -12.02
CA PHE A 61 3.94 18.29 -11.22
C PHE A 61 4.97 18.16 -10.11
N ILE A 62 4.92 17.05 -9.37
CA ILE A 62 5.85 16.79 -8.26
C ILE A 62 7.28 16.74 -8.79
N SER A 63 7.53 15.97 -9.85
CA SER A 63 8.85 15.86 -10.46
C SER A 63 9.38 17.19 -11.02
N TYR A 64 8.53 17.97 -11.68
CA TYR A 64 8.89 19.32 -12.16
C TYR A 64 9.31 20.22 -11.01
N CYS A 65 8.52 20.29 -9.96
CA CYS A 65 8.81 21.13 -8.81
C CYS A 65 10.08 20.69 -8.06
N ALA A 66 10.30 19.37 -7.95
CA ALA A 66 11.48 18.83 -7.25
C ALA A 66 12.77 18.94 -8.07
N ASN A 67 12.72 18.69 -9.40
CA ASN A 67 13.92 18.55 -10.24
C ASN A 67 14.22 19.77 -11.11
N GLU A 68 13.21 20.57 -11.51
CA GLU A 68 13.42 21.81 -12.27
C GLU A 68 13.47 23.04 -11.36
N LYS A 69 12.50 23.13 -10.42
CA LYS A 69 12.42 24.28 -9.50
C LYS A 69 13.24 24.06 -8.22
N TYR A 70 13.68 22.83 -7.93
CA TYR A 70 14.42 22.44 -6.73
C TYR A 70 13.69 22.73 -5.40
N TYR A 71 12.36 22.75 -5.43
CA TYR A 71 11.52 22.99 -4.25
C TYR A 71 11.42 21.77 -3.36
N ASN A 72 11.14 21.99 -2.08
CA ASN A 72 10.71 20.93 -1.18
C ASN A 72 9.23 20.65 -1.45
N VAL A 73 8.95 19.57 -2.18
CA VAL A 73 7.61 19.14 -2.53
C VAL A 73 7.21 18.00 -1.60
N THR A 74 6.10 18.16 -0.92
CA THR A 74 5.49 17.09 -0.11
C THR A 74 4.13 16.73 -0.70
N TYR A 75 3.88 15.46 -0.92
CA TYR A 75 2.57 14.92 -1.19
C TYR A 75 1.92 14.50 0.13
N LEU A 76 0.73 15.02 0.43
CA LEU A 76 -0.15 14.57 1.49
C LEU A 76 -1.27 13.74 0.88
N SER A 77 -1.19 12.43 1.04
CA SER A 77 -2.30 11.52 0.79
C SER A 77 -3.10 11.39 2.08
N LEU A 78 -4.41 11.68 2.07
CA LEU A 78 -5.19 11.60 3.31
C LEU A 78 -5.31 10.17 3.81
N THR A 79 -5.42 9.19 2.91
CA THR A 79 -5.48 7.77 3.26
C THR A 79 -4.28 6.99 2.74
N ARG A 80 -4.17 5.72 3.13
CA ARG A 80 -3.19 4.76 2.59
C ARG A 80 -3.76 3.89 1.47
N GLY A 81 -5.02 4.12 1.08
CA GLY A 81 -5.68 3.40 -0.02
C GLY A 81 -6.14 1.99 0.36
N ASP A 82 -6.41 1.76 1.63
CA ASP A 82 -6.74 0.45 2.23
C ASP A 82 -8.05 -0.14 1.69
N GLY A 83 -9.00 0.72 1.31
CA GLY A 83 -10.33 0.33 0.84
C GLY A 83 -10.38 -0.13 -0.62
N GLY A 84 -9.28 0.00 -1.34
CA GLY A 84 -9.18 -0.37 -2.74
C GLY A 84 -9.09 -1.88 -3.00
N GLN A 85 -8.55 -2.22 -4.17
CA GLN A 85 -8.29 -3.59 -4.59
C GLN A 85 -6.86 -3.74 -5.07
N ASN A 86 -6.30 -4.94 -4.92
CA ASN A 86 -5.00 -5.31 -5.45
C ASN A 86 -5.16 -6.08 -6.77
N LEU A 87 -4.50 -5.66 -7.84
CA LEU A 87 -4.52 -6.33 -9.14
C LEU A 87 -3.42 -7.38 -9.31
N ILE A 88 -2.46 -7.40 -8.39
CA ILE A 88 -1.26 -8.26 -8.49
C ILE A 88 -1.14 -9.26 -7.34
N GLY A 89 -2.08 -9.26 -6.39
CA GLY A 89 -2.04 -10.17 -5.25
C GLY A 89 -3.31 -10.14 -4.39
N PRO A 90 -3.33 -10.88 -3.28
CA PRO A 90 -4.50 -11.05 -2.43
C PRO A 90 -4.64 -10.00 -1.31
N GLU A 91 -3.69 -9.08 -1.16
CA GLU A 91 -3.69 -8.11 -0.07
C GLU A 91 -4.92 -7.21 -0.14
N MET A 92 -5.62 -7.10 0.97
CA MET A 92 -6.78 -6.23 1.17
C MET A 92 -6.68 -5.48 2.50
N ARG A 93 -7.40 -4.38 2.63
CA ARG A 93 -7.46 -3.55 3.85
C ARG A 93 -6.06 -3.15 4.33
N ASP A 94 -5.73 -3.35 5.59
CA ASP A 94 -4.45 -2.96 6.21
C ASP A 94 -3.22 -3.41 5.39
N LEU A 95 -3.26 -4.62 4.84
CA LEU A 95 -2.16 -5.16 4.03
C LEU A 95 -2.03 -4.41 2.69
N LEU A 96 -3.16 -4.05 2.09
CA LEU A 96 -3.16 -3.23 0.87
C LEU A 96 -2.66 -1.82 1.17
N GLY A 97 -3.03 -1.24 2.32
CA GLY A 97 -2.52 0.06 2.77
C GLY A 97 -1.00 0.06 2.96
N VAL A 98 -0.42 -1.03 3.48
CA VAL A 98 1.04 -1.20 3.55
C VAL A 98 1.64 -1.28 2.14
N LEU A 99 1.11 -2.12 1.26
CA LEU A 99 1.59 -2.28 -0.12
C LEU A 99 1.56 -0.94 -0.88
N ARG A 100 0.43 -0.22 -0.85
CA ARG A 100 0.27 1.07 -1.52
C ARG A 100 1.15 2.17 -0.93
N THR A 101 1.41 2.13 0.38
CA THR A 101 2.39 3.02 1.01
C THR A 101 3.77 2.83 0.40
N GLU A 102 4.23 1.58 0.26
CA GLU A 102 5.55 1.29 -0.30
C GLU A 102 5.63 1.66 -1.79
N GLU A 103 4.60 1.35 -2.59
CA GLU A 103 4.52 1.76 -4.00
C GLU A 103 4.61 3.28 -4.14
N LEU A 104 3.93 4.03 -3.26
CA LEU A 104 3.98 5.48 -3.24
C LEU A 104 5.36 6.01 -2.85
N LEU A 105 6.05 5.37 -1.90
CA LEU A 105 7.42 5.73 -1.53
C LEU A 105 8.41 5.45 -2.67
N MET A 106 8.21 4.37 -3.41
CA MET A 106 8.99 4.10 -4.61
C MET A 106 8.75 5.16 -5.70
N ALA A 107 7.50 5.61 -5.88
CA ALA A 107 7.18 6.73 -6.78
C ALA A 107 7.91 8.02 -6.35
N ARG A 108 7.90 8.34 -5.05
CA ARG A 108 8.65 9.51 -4.47
C ARG A 108 10.15 9.39 -4.66
N SER A 109 10.72 8.19 -4.59
CA SER A 109 12.15 7.97 -4.83
C SER A 109 12.58 8.31 -6.27
N ILE A 110 11.65 8.22 -7.23
CA ILE A 110 11.86 8.51 -8.65
C ILE A 110 11.62 9.99 -8.96
N ASP A 111 10.50 10.55 -8.50
CA ASP A 111 10.11 11.94 -8.82
C ASP A 111 10.76 13.00 -7.92
N GLY A 112 11.32 12.62 -6.78
CA GLY A 112 12.02 13.51 -5.85
C GLY A 112 11.11 14.22 -4.84
N GLY A 113 9.81 13.91 -4.78
CA GLY A 113 8.88 14.38 -3.77
C GLY A 113 9.08 13.69 -2.41
N LYS A 114 8.48 14.26 -1.37
CA LYS A 114 8.38 13.69 -0.02
C LYS A 114 6.94 13.21 0.21
N GLN A 115 6.74 12.28 1.16
CA GLN A 115 5.43 11.71 1.46
C GLN A 115 4.98 12.03 2.87
N ARG A 116 3.68 12.35 3.02
CA ARG A 116 2.94 12.43 4.28
C ARG A 116 1.56 11.79 4.14
N PHE A 117 0.99 11.34 5.27
CA PHE A 117 -0.36 10.81 5.34
C PHE A 117 -1.17 11.53 6.43
N SER A 118 -2.49 11.32 6.47
CA SER A 118 -3.29 11.58 7.66
C SER A 118 -3.61 10.26 8.37
N ARG A 119 -4.41 10.34 9.44
CA ARG A 119 -4.96 9.16 10.12
C ARG A 119 -6.26 8.64 9.49
N ALA A 120 -6.74 9.25 8.41
CA ALA A 120 -7.92 8.77 7.73
C ALA A 120 -7.69 7.37 7.14
N ASN A 121 -8.63 6.46 7.40
CA ASN A 121 -8.65 5.14 6.80
C ASN A 121 -9.51 5.18 5.52
N ASP A 122 -9.06 4.54 4.47
CA ASP A 122 -9.86 4.35 3.26
C ASP A 122 -10.83 3.18 3.49
N PHE A 123 -12.09 3.50 3.72
CA PHE A 123 -13.14 2.51 3.95
C PHE A 123 -13.81 1.99 2.66
N GLY A 124 -13.28 2.37 1.49
CA GLY A 124 -13.80 2.02 0.18
C GLY A 124 -14.42 3.22 -0.53
N PHE A 125 -15.20 2.96 -1.57
CA PHE A 125 -15.78 4.03 -2.36
C PHE A 125 -16.90 4.73 -1.58
N SER A 126 -16.84 6.06 -1.51
CA SER A 126 -17.94 6.91 -1.05
C SER A 126 -18.47 7.79 -2.20
N LYS A 127 -19.77 8.02 -2.22
CA LYS A 127 -20.44 8.73 -3.32
C LYS A 127 -20.41 10.25 -3.20
N ASN A 128 -20.24 10.75 -1.99
CA ASN A 128 -20.23 12.18 -1.72
C ASN A 128 -19.39 12.50 -0.46
N PRO A 129 -18.98 13.76 -0.27
CA PRO A 129 -18.14 14.15 0.87
C PRO A 129 -18.86 14.07 2.23
N GLU A 130 -20.19 14.15 2.28
CA GLU A 130 -20.96 14.00 3.53
C GLU A 130 -20.86 12.58 4.06
N GLU A 131 -20.97 11.57 3.18
CA GLU A 131 -20.76 10.18 3.53
C GLU A 131 -19.33 9.98 4.06
N THR A 132 -18.33 10.51 3.35
CA THR A 132 -16.94 10.43 3.77
C THR A 132 -16.73 11.03 5.17
N LEU A 133 -17.19 12.25 5.40
CA LEU A 133 -17.03 12.97 6.66
C LEU A 133 -17.93 12.43 7.78
N GLY A 134 -18.85 11.53 7.46
CA GLY A 134 -19.61 10.75 8.43
C GLY A 134 -18.81 9.58 9.03
N PHE A 135 -17.89 9.00 8.24
CA PHE A 135 -16.98 7.93 8.69
C PHE A 135 -15.65 8.47 9.22
N TRP A 136 -15.07 9.46 8.53
CA TRP A 136 -13.90 10.16 9.03
C TRP A 136 -14.31 11.10 10.17
N ASP A 137 -13.53 11.11 11.23
CA ASP A 137 -13.63 12.21 12.19
C ASP A 137 -13.09 13.49 11.54
N LYS A 138 -14.00 14.34 11.07
CA LYS A 138 -13.64 15.57 10.34
C LYS A 138 -12.61 16.40 11.09
N ASN A 139 -12.76 16.56 12.43
CA ASN A 139 -11.87 17.40 13.22
C ASN A 139 -10.47 16.81 13.33
N GLU A 140 -10.38 15.48 13.50
CA GLU A 140 -9.10 14.78 13.59
C GLU A 140 -8.35 14.78 12.26
N VAL A 141 -9.04 14.55 11.13
CA VAL A 141 -8.42 14.62 9.80
C VAL A 141 -8.02 16.05 9.45
N LEU A 142 -8.85 17.04 9.78
CA LEU A 142 -8.51 18.46 9.62
C LEU A 142 -7.28 18.84 10.45
N SER A 143 -7.17 18.32 11.69
CA SER A 143 -5.97 18.48 12.52
C SER A 143 -4.72 17.94 11.84
N ASP A 144 -4.81 16.78 11.18
CA ASP A 144 -3.67 16.19 10.46
C ASP A 144 -3.27 17.01 9.23
N VAL A 145 -4.23 17.59 8.51
CA VAL A 145 -3.93 18.50 7.37
C VAL A 145 -3.27 19.79 7.88
N VAL A 146 -3.77 20.38 8.97
CA VAL A 146 -3.14 21.53 9.63
C VAL A 146 -1.73 21.19 10.10
N TRP A 147 -1.53 20.00 10.67
CA TRP A 147 -0.20 19.50 11.07
C TRP A 147 0.75 19.41 9.89
N ALA A 148 0.32 18.83 8.76
CA ALA A 148 1.13 18.74 7.57
C ALA A 148 1.53 20.13 7.03
N ILE A 149 0.63 21.11 7.05
CA ILE A 149 0.93 22.50 6.67
C ILE A 149 1.96 23.13 7.61
N ARG A 150 1.80 23.00 8.91
CA ARG A 150 2.72 23.55 9.92
C ARG A 150 4.10 22.90 9.88
N GLU A 151 4.15 21.59 9.66
CA GLU A 151 5.40 20.81 9.58
C GLU A 151 6.17 21.11 8.29
N THR A 152 5.49 21.18 7.14
CA THR A 152 6.14 21.33 5.83
C THR A 152 6.27 22.78 5.37
N ARG A 153 5.55 23.71 6.00
CA ARG A 153 5.57 25.17 5.74
C ARG A 153 5.51 25.51 4.25
N PRO A 154 4.45 25.04 3.52
CA PRO A 154 4.36 25.27 2.10
C PRO A 154 4.11 26.75 1.78
N ASP A 155 4.79 27.28 0.78
CA ASP A 155 4.49 28.58 0.19
C ASP A 155 3.19 28.49 -0.64
N VAL A 156 3.02 27.38 -1.36
CA VAL A 156 1.87 27.06 -2.21
C VAL A 156 1.27 25.72 -1.82
N ILE A 157 -0.05 25.66 -1.71
CA ILE A 157 -0.80 24.40 -1.63
C ILE A 157 -1.46 24.13 -2.98
N VAL A 158 -1.40 22.89 -3.44
CA VAL A 158 -2.06 22.44 -4.67
C VAL A 158 -2.92 21.23 -4.36
N ASN A 159 -4.23 21.38 -4.56
CA ASN A 159 -5.18 20.28 -4.40
C ASN A 159 -5.30 19.52 -5.72
N ARG A 160 -5.34 18.20 -5.68
CA ARG A 160 -5.65 17.35 -6.83
C ARG A 160 -7.12 17.41 -7.19
N PHE A 161 -7.99 17.56 -6.19
CA PHE A 161 -9.44 17.58 -6.36
C PHE A 161 -10.04 18.90 -5.93
N SER A 162 -11.13 19.29 -6.60
CA SER A 162 -11.86 20.49 -6.25
C SER A 162 -12.60 20.33 -4.92
N HIS A 163 -12.69 21.40 -4.17
CA HIS A 163 -13.58 21.52 -3.00
C HIS A 163 -15.03 21.85 -3.41
N ASP A 164 -15.24 22.24 -4.68
CA ASP A 164 -16.56 22.62 -5.22
C ASP A 164 -17.32 21.36 -5.66
N ARG A 165 -18.49 21.15 -5.10
CA ARG A 165 -19.35 20.00 -5.32
C ARG A 165 -19.79 19.80 -6.77
N LYS A 166 -19.76 20.83 -7.59
CA LYS A 166 -20.05 20.69 -9.03
C LYS A 166 -19.06 19.78 -9.78
N TYR A 167 -17.90 19.49 -9.16
CA TYR A 167 -16.87 18.60 -9.69
C TYR A 167 -16.77 17.30 -8.88
N ASP A 168 -17.83 16.93 -8.15
CA ASP A 168 -17.85 15.71 -7.35
C ASP A 168 -17.53 14.48 -8.21
N THR A 169 -16.63 13.65 -7.70
CA THR A 169 -16.23 12.37 -8.32
C THR A 169 -16.39 11.23 -7.33
N HIS A 170 -15.50 11.17 -6.35
CA HIS A 170 -15.50 10.26 -5.22
C HIS A 170 -15.56 11.10 -3.95
N GLY A 171 -16.33 10.70 -2.96
CA GLY A 171 -16.49 11.48 -1.73
C GLY A 171 -15.16 11.81 -1.03
N HIS A 172 -14.22 10.86 -0.95
CA HIS A 172 -12.88 11.10 -0.41
C HIS A 172 -12.14 12.22 -1.18
N HIS A 173 -12.27 12.23 -2.53
CA HIS A 173 -11.64 13.25 -3.37
C HIS A 173 -12.12 14.65 -3.01
N THR A 174 -13.44 14.87 -3.02
CA THR A 174 -14.03 16.18 -2.69
C THR A 174 -13.77 16.56 -1.24
N ALA A 175 -13.87 15.60 -0.30
CA ALA A 175 -13.56 15.83 1.12
C ALA A 175 -12.09 16.24 1.32
N SER A 176 -11.14 15.65 0.60
CA SER A 176 -9.73 16.06 0.66
C SER A 176 -9.51 17.53 0.25
N GLY A 177 -10.19 17.95 -0.83
CA GLY A 177 -10.19 19.34 -1.27
C GLY A 177 -10.80 20.29 -0.24
N MET A 178 -11.96 19.92 0.33
CA MET A 178 -12.66 20.72 1.35
C MET A 178 -11.81 20.90 2.61
N LEU A 179 -11.25 19.80 3.14
CA LEU A 179 -10.39 19.84 4.33
C LEU A 179 -9.12 20.66 4.11
N SER A 180 -8.51 20.54 2.92
CA SER A 180 -7.32 21.33 2.57
C SER A 180 -7.62 22.83 2.49
N VAL A 181 -8.80 23.21 1.95
CA VAL A 181 -9.22 24.62 1.86
C VAL A 181 -9.54 25.21 3.24
N GLU A 182 -10.13 24.41 4.13
CA GLU A 182 -10.39 24.80 5.52
C GLU A 182 -9.07 24.93 6.31
N ALA A 183 -8.16 23.96 6.17
CA ALA A 183 -6.87 23.94 6.85
C ALA A 183 -5.96 25.11 6.47
N PHE A 184 -6.05 25.64 5.23
CA PHE A 184 -5.31 26.82 4.77
C PHE A 184 -5.51 28.02 5.72
N ASP A 185 -6.75 28.28 6.15
CA ASP A 185 -7.08 29.40 7.02
C ASP A 185 -6.77 29.13 8.50
N LEU A 186 -6.69 27.87 8.88
CA LEU A 186 -6.52 27.45 10.29
C LEU A 186 -5.06 27.29 10.69
N ALA A 187 -4.18 26.89 9.77
CA ALA A 187 -2.79 26.57 10.10
C ALA A 187 -2.00 27.79 10.61
N GLY A 188 -2.41 29.01 10.22
CA GLY A 188 -1.84 30.27 10.73
C GLY A 188 -2.33 30.70 12.13
N LYS A 189 -3.33 30.04 12.71
CA LYS A 189 -3.96 30.45 13.96
C LYS A 189 -3.40 29.64 15.13
N ALA A 190 -2.93 30.32 16.18
CA ALA A 190 -2.29 29.68 17.32
C ALA A 190 -3.29 29.02 18.29
N ASP A 191 -4.55 29.44 18.27
CA ASP A 191 -5.62 28.89 19.10
C ASP A 191 -6.27 27.62 18.52
N VAL A 192 -5.91 27.26 17.28
CA VAL A 192 -6.38 26.06 16.60
C VAL A 192 -5.31 24.97 16.75
N TYR A 193 -5.67 23.82 17.31
CA TYR A 193 -4.77 22.69 17.60
C TYR A 193 -3.47 23.12 18.29
N PRO A 194 -3.57 23.79 19.47
CA PRO A 194 -2.41 24.37 20.17
C PRO A 194 -1.40 23.32 20.64
N GLU A 195 -1.80 22.05 20.79
CA GLU A 195 -0.92 20.93 21.16
C GLU A 195 0.18 20.69 20.11
N GLN A 196 -0.07 20.99 18.82
CA GLN A 196 0.91 20.88 17.75
C GLN A 196 2.06 21.89 17.93
N LEU A 197 1.80 23.03 18.55
CA LEU A 197 2.77 24.12 18.75
C LEU A 197 3.87 23.78 19.75
N LYS A 198 3.79 22.62 20.42
CA LYS A 198 4.92 22.05 21.18
C LYS A 198 6.06 21.60 20.28
N TYR A 199 5.79 21.33 19.00
CA TYR A 199 6.72 20.70 18.07
C TYR A 199 7.02 21.58 16.86
N THR A 200 6.17 22.54 16.53
CA THR A 200 6.30 23.43 15.37
C THR A 200 5.68 24.79 15.68
N GLU A 201 5.66 25.68 14.71
CA GLU A 201 5.03 26.99 14.79
C GLU A 201 3.85 27.07 13.84
N THR A 202 2.98 28.08 14.00
CA THR A 202 1.94 28.39 13.04
C THR A 202 2.56 28.72 11.68
N TRP A 203 1.81 28.39 10.62
CA TRP A 203 2.24 28.70 9.26
C TRP A 203 1.06 29.12 8.39
N GLN A 204 1.18 30.25 7.67
CA GLN A 204 0.19 30.68 6.69
C GLN A 204 0.76 30.55 5.29
N PRO A 205 0.26 29.59 4.48
CA PRO A 205 0.61 29.50 3.06
C PRO A 205 0.23 30.77 2.31
N ARG A 206 0.95 31.09 1.25
CA ARG A 206 0.69 32.31 0.47
C ARG A 206 -0.55 32.17 -0.42
N ARG A 207 -0.75 30.98 -1.02
CA ARG A 207 -1.86 30.73 -1.95
C ARG A 207 -2.18 29.26 -2.10
N GLN A 208 -3.37 29.01 -2.65
CA GLN A 208 -3.86 27.67 -2.91
C GLN A 208 -4.50 27.55 -4.29
N PHE A 209 -4.23 26.43 -4.98
CA PHE A 209 -4.75 26.10 -6.30
C PHE A 209 -5.40 24.72 -6.32
N TYR A 210 -6.25 24.51 -7.34
CA TYR A 210 -6.75 23.22 -7.77
C TYR A 210 -6.04 22.85 -9.08
N ASN A 211 -5.33 21.70 -9.11
CA ASN A 211 -4.71 21.17 -10.32
C ASN A 211 -5.75 20.43 -11.16
N THR A 212 -6.25 21.09 -12.17
CA THR A 212 -7.32 20.58 -13.03
C THR A 212 -6.79 19.94 -14.31
N SER A 213 -7.65 19.21 -15.03
CA SER A 213 -7.32 18.59 -16.31
C SER A 213 -8.58 18.27 -17.10
N TRP A 214 -8.43 17.90 -18.37
CA TRP A 214 -9.51 17.50 -19.26
C TRP A 214 -10.42 16.40 -18.68
N TRP A 215 -9.89 15.57 -17.81
CA TRP A 215 -10.62 14.46 -17.19
C TRP A 215 -11.83 14.93 -16.36
N PHE A 216 -11.76 16.13 -15.75
CA PHE A 216 -12.84 16.71 -14.96
C PHE A 216 -13.91 17.43 -15.79
N PHE A 217 -13.71 17.58 -17.09
CA PHE A 217 -14.58 18.39 -17.98
C PHE A 217 -15.20 17.58 -19.13
N GLY A 218 -15.40 16.28 -18.95
CA GLY A 218 -16.05 15.44 -19.95
C GLY A 218 -15.17 15.04 -21.14
N GLY A 219 -13.83 15.16 -20.99
CA GLY A 219 -12.85 14.71 -21.97
C GLY A 219 -12.07 15.83 -22.67
N GLN A 220 -11.06 15.45 -23.45
CA GLN A 220 -10.11 16.36 -24.07
C GLN A 220 -10.76 17.38 -25.02
N GLU A 221 -11.75 16.94 -25.79
CA GLU A 221 -12.42 17.82 -26.75
C GLU A 221 -13.24 18.91 -26.05
N ALA A 222 -13.97 18.55 -24.99
CA ALA A 222 -14.73 19.52 -24.19
C ALA A 222 -13.78 20.49 -23.49
N PHE A 223 -12.70 20.02 -22.91
CA PHE A 223 -11.68 20.85 -22.27
C PHE A 223 -10.99 21.80 -23.25
N ASN A 224 -10.72 21.35 -24.49
CA ASN A 224 -10.11 22.20 -25.52
C ASN A 224 -11.01 23.38 -25.93
N LYS A 225 -12.34 23.18 -25.93
CA LYS A 225 -13.34 24.20 -26.26
C LYS A 225 -13.65 25.17 -25.11
N MET A 226 -13.26 24.84 -23.87
CA MET A 226 -13.53 25.62 -22.68
C MET A 226 -12.74 26.93 -22.67
N ASP A 227 -13.35 28.04 -22.18
CA ASP A 227 -12.61 29.26 -21.83
C ASP A 227 -11.68 28.97 -20.63
N LYS A 228 -10.37 29.14 -20.87
CA LYS A 228 -9.32 28.92 -19.89
C LYS A 228 -8.66 30.21 -19.40
N SER A 229 -9.23 31.35 -19.72
CA SER A 229 -8.64 32.67 -19.37
C SER A 229 -8.45 32.89 -17.87
N HIS A 230 -9.22 32.17 -17.04
CA HIS A 230 -9.14 32.23 -15.58
C HIS A 230 -8.12 31.25 -14.99
N LEU A 231 -7.64 30.28 -15.80
CA LEU A 231 -6.69 29.25 -15.37
C LEU A 231 -5.25 29.71 -15.54
N PHE A 232 -4.40 29.24 -14.66
CA PHE A 232 -2.95 29.31 -14.77
C PHE A 232 -2.45 28.06 -15.49
N SER A 233 -1.40 28.18 -16.31
CA SER A 233 -0.80 27.05 -16.97
C SER A 233 0.72 27.11 -16.97
N ALA A 234 1.35 25.95 -16.95
CA ALA A 234 2.78 25.81 -17.08
C ALA A 234 3.14 24.59 -17.93
N ASP A 235 4.09 24.75 -18.85
CA ASP A 235 4.68 23.61 -19.55
C ASP A 235 5.66 22.89 -18.60
N MET A 236 5.35 21.63 -18.33
CA MET A 236 6.16 20.77 -17.49
C MET A 236 6.89 19.67 -18.27
N GLY A 237 6.85 19.73 -19.61
CA GLY A 237 7.52 18.78 -20.51
C GLY A 237 9.02 19.00 -20.67
N VAL A 238 9.68 19.58 -19.67
CA VAL A 238 11.11 19.94 -19.68
C VAL A 238 12.01 18.70 -19.77
N TYR A 239 13.21 18.89 -20.33
CA TYR A 239 14.25 17.86 -20.39
C TYR A 239 15.33 18.14 -19.33
N PHE A 240 15.70 17.11 -18.57
CA PHE A 240 16.76 17.14 -17.56
C PHE A 240 18.07 16.60 -18.13
N PRO A 241 18.98 17.43 -18.66
CA PRO A 241 20.22 16.95 -19.29
C PRO A 241 21.10 16.10 -18.37
N LEU A 242 21.18 16.45 -17.06
CA LEU A 242 21.94 15.70 -16.08
C LEU A 242 21.34 14.30 -15.74
N LYS A 243 20.06 14.11 -16.00
CA LYS A 243 19.38 12.81 -15.82
C LYS A 243 19.26 12.03 -17.14
N GLY A 244 19.41 12.68 -18.29
CA GLY A 244 19.19 12.10 -19.61
C GLY A 244 17.72 11.73 -19.87
N LYS A 245 16.77 12.35 -19.16
CA LYS A 245 15.32 12.08 -19.21
C LYS A 245 14.53 13.37 -19.24
N SER A 246 13.37 13.34 -19.90
CA SER A 246 12.37 14.38 -19.75
C SER A 246 11.57 14.21 -18.45
N ASN A 247 10.93 15.28 -18.00
CA ASN A 247 10.03 15.22 -16.85
C ASN A 247 8.87 14.26 -17.05
N ASN A 248 8.35 14.13 -18.27
CA ASN A 248 7.30 13.18 -18.61
C ASN A 248 7.76 11.72 -18.46
N GLU A 249 9.02 11.42 -18.78
CA GLU A 249 9.62 10.10 -18.59
C GLU A 249 9.77 9.78 -17.11
N VAL A 250 10.28 10.70 -16.31
CA VAL A 250 10.38 10.54 -14.84
C VAL A 250 8.99 10.34 -14.22
N ALA A 251 8.00 11.13 -14.64
CA ALA A 251 6.62 11.03 -14.15
C ALA A 251 5.97 9.69 -14.47
N ALA A 252 6.19 9.17 -15.69
CA ALA A 252 5.66 7.86 -16.10
C ALA A 252 6.31 6.71 -15.32
N GLU A 253 7.63 6.77 -15.09
CA GLU A 253 8.34 5.80 -14.25
C GLU A 253 7.79 5.81 -12.82
N ALA A 254 7.63 7.00 -12.22
CA ALA A 254 7.08 7.14 -10.87
C ALA A 254 5.65 6.59 -10.77
N ARG A 255 4.76 6.97 -11.70
CA ARG A 255 3.39 6.46 -11.73
C ARG A 255 3.33 4.95 -11.92
N SER A 256 4.25 4.38 -12.67
CA SER A 256 4.31 2.92 -12.91
C SER A 256 4.71 2.10 -11.68
N MET A 257 5.05 2.75 -10.56
CA MET A 257 5.26 2.05 -9.28
C MET A 257 3.94 1.61 -8.64
N HIS A 258 2.81 2.24 -8.96
CA HIS A 258 1.47 1.83 -8.47
C HIS A 258 0.94 0.58 -9.19
N ARG A 259 1.71 -0.52 -9.11
CA ARG A 259 1.41 -1.77 -9.82
C ARG A 259 0.15 -2.46 -9.31
N CYS A 260 -0.07 -2.43 -8.00
CA CYS A 260 -1.26 -3.04 -7.40
C CYS A 260 -2.57 -2.36 -7.85
N GLN A 261 -2.47 -1.18 -8.45
CA GLN A 261 -3.59 -0.39 -8.95
C GLN A 261 -3.68 -0.39 -10.49
N GLY A 262 -2.68 -0.99 -11.18
CA GLY A 262 -2.67 -1.09 -12.64
C GLY A 262 -2.33 0.22 -13.36
N PHE A 263 -1.51 1.09 -12.75
CA PHE A 263 -1.15 2.39 -13.32
C PHE A 263 0.14 2.41 -14.13
N GLY A 264 0.55 1.29 -14.71
CA GLY A 264 1.64 1.27 -15.69
C GLY A 264 1.41 2.30 -16.81
N SER A 265 2.36 3.20 -17.01
CA SER A 265 2.22 4.35 -17.89
C SER A 265 3.28 4.39 -18.97
N LEU A 266 2.86 4.66 -20.22
CA LEU A 266 3.80 4.92 -21.30
C LEU A 266 4.41 6.33 -21.13
N SER A 267 5.71 6.43 -21.34
CA SER A 267 6.42 7.71 -21.32
C SER A 267 6.07 8.54 -22.56
N THR A 268 5.82 9.82 -22.35
CA THR A 268 5.70 10.83 -23.41
C THR A 268 6.90 11.78 -23.43
N ARG A 269 7.02 12.60 -24.46
CA ARG A 269 8.10 13.60 -24.64
C ARG A 269 7.50 14.86 -25.22
N GLY A 270 8.21 15.99 -25.05
CA GLY A 270 7.79 17.28 -25.55
C GLY A 270 6.90 18.04 -24.58
N GLU A 271 6.27 19.10 -25.06
CA GLU A 271 5.43 19.99 -24.27
C GLU A 271 4.31 19.24 -23.55
N SER A 272 4.08 19.63 -22.30
CA SER A 272 3.03 19.04 -21.45
C SER A 272 2.48 20.07 -20.49
N LEU A 273 1.37 20.69 -20.88
CA LEU A 273 0.72 21.75 -20.11
C LEU A 273 -0.05 21.16 -18.93
N GLU A 274 0.24 21.68 -17.75
CA GLU A 274 -0.55 21.49 -16.53
C GLU A 274 -1.37 22.75 -16.24
N TRP A 275 -2.57 22.56 -15.67
CA TRP A 275 -3.53 23.64 -15.47
C TRP A 275 -3.91 23.76 -14.00
N PHE A 276 -4.05 25.02 -13.54
CA PHE A 276 -4.34 25.32 -12.15
C PHE A 276 -5.45 26.37 -12.07
N ASP A 277 -6.46 26.08 -11.25
CA ASP A 277 -7.50 27.05 -10.90
C ASP A 277 -7.18 27.64 -9.52
N PHE A 278 -7.24 28.97 -9.43
CA PHE A 278 -6.93 29.70 -8.19
C PHE A 278 -8.10 29.58 -7.20
N ILE A 279 -7.78 29.12 -5.97
CA ILE A 279 -8.78 28.99 -4.91
C ILE A 279 -8.74 30.21 -3.98
N LYS A 280 -7.60 30.49 -3.34
CA LYS A 280 -7.46 31.59 -2.37
C LYS A 280 -6.02 32.01 -2.09
N GLY A 281 -5.88 33.09 -1.31
CA GLY A 281 -4.60 33.69 -0.94
C GLY A 281 -4.19 34.82 -1.89
N ASP A 282 -2.89 35.06 -2.02
CA ASP A 282 -2.33 36.11 -2.90
C ASP A 282 -2.35 35.61 -4.36
N ARG A 283 -3.23 36.17 -5.20
CA ARG A 283 -3.33 35.80 -6.61
C ARG A 283 -2.11 36.30 -7.39
N PRO A 284 -1.41 35.43 -8.16
CA PRO A 284 -0.36 35.90 -9.09
C PRO A 284 -0.91 36.84 -10.17
N GLN A 285 -0.07 37.76 -10.66
CA GLN A 285 -0.43 38.67 -11.76
C GLN A 285 -0.16 38.01 -13.12
N GLY A 286 0.91 37.21 -13.24
CA GLY A 286 1.27 36.43 -14.42
C GLY A 286 0.79 34.99 -14.34
N GLN A 287 1.38 34.13 -15.17
CA GLN A 287 1.02 32.70 -15.23
C GLN A 287 1.80 31.82 -14.26
N ASP A 288 2.89 32.32 -13.66
CA ASP A 288 3.68 31.54 -12.70
C ASP A 288 2.98 31.47 -11.34
N ILE A 289 2.55 30.28 -10.94
CA ILE A 289 1.92 30.05 -9.64
C ILE A 289 2.86 30.37 -8.45
N PHE A 290 4.16 30.54 -8.69
CA PHE A 290 5.18 30.91 -7.69
C PHE A 290 5.58 32.40 -7.76
N GLU A 291 4.98 33.18 -8.63
CA GLU A 291 5.29 34.60 -8.78
C GLU A 291 5.28 35.35 -7.44
N GLY A 292 6.31 36.14 -7.17
CA GLY A 292 6.42 36.98 -5.97
C GLY A 292 6.74 36.20 -4.68
N ILE A 293 7.01 34.90 -4.75
CA ILE A 293 7.51 34.10 -3.62
C ILE A 293 9.03 34.20 -3.56
N ASN A 294 9.57 34.68 -2.44
CA ASN A 294 11.00 34.71 -2.23
C ASN A 294 11.51 33.31 -1.88
N THR A 295 12.17 32.66 -2.81
CA THR A 295 12.77 31.32 -2.65
C THR A 295 14.29 31.37 -2.45
N SER A 296 14.87 32.55 -2.23
CA SER A 296 16.31 32.70 -2.01
C SER A 296 16.66 32.75 -0.51
N TRP A 297 17.94 32.70 -0.21
CA TRP A 297 18.45 32.83 1.16
C TRP A 297 18.12 34.19 1.82
N SER A 298 17.75 35.22 1.05
CA SER A 298 17.33 36.52 1.61
C SER A 298 16.00 36.42 2.41
N ARG A 299 15.24 35.31 2.27
CA ARG A 299 14.04 35.06 3.11
C ARG A 299 14.39 34.72 4.57
N VAL A 300 15.65 34.34 4.86
CA VAL A 300 16.14 34.01 6.19
C VAL A 300 17.07 35.12 6.70
N LYS A 301 16.77 35.69 7.87
CA LYS A 301 17.61 36.74 8.45
C LYS A 301 19.07 36.28 8.59
N GLY A 302 20.02 36.98 7.94
CA GLY A 302 21.43 36.60 7.89
C GLY A 302 21.78 35.54 6.83
N GLY A 303 20.84 35.15 5.95
CA GLY A 303 21.03 34.09 4.95
C GLY A 303 21.74 34.56 3.66
N GLU A 304 21.69 35.86 3.29
CA GLU A 304 22.24 36.36 2.02
C GLU A 304 23.70 35.94 1.75
N PRO A 305 24.64 36.04 2.71
CA PRO A 305 26.00 35.59 2.49
C PRO A 305 26.10 34.06 2.21
N ILE A 306 25.16 33.26 2.77
CA ILE A 306 25.10 31.82 2.51
C ILE A 306 24.67 31.58 1.06
N GLY A 307 23.66 32.30 0.57
CA GLY A 307 23.25 32.22 -0.83
C GLY A 307 24.37 32.55 -1.81
N ALA A 308 25.14 33.57 -1.54
CA ALA A 308 26.29 33.95 -2.35
C ALA A 308 27.38 32.83 -2.35
N LEU A 309 27.63 32.23 -1.19
CA LEU A 309 28.58 31.11 -1.08
C LEU A 309 28.06 29.87 -1.82
N MET A 310 26.78 29.55 -1.71
CA MET A 310 26.18 28.41 -2.42
C MET A 310 26.22 28.58 -3.95
N ALA A 311 26.00 29.79 -4.45
CA ALA A 311 26.14 30.10 -5.87
C ALA A 311 27.61 29.91 -6.35
N LYS A 312 28.60 30.36 -5.54
CA LYS A 312 30.03 30.09 -5.80
C LYS A 312 30.34 28.59 -5.86
N ILE A 313 29.81 27.80 -4.92
CA ILE A 313 30.02 26.34 -4.87
C ILE A 313 29.45 25.68 -6.13
N GLU A 314 28.24 26.07 -6.54
CA GLU A 314 27.58 25.54 -7.74
C GLU A 314 28.42 25.82 -9.00
N GLN A 315 28.84 27.08 -9.19
CA GLN A 315 29.64 27.49 -10.33
C GLN A 315 31.03 26.81 -10.37
N GLY A 316 31.62 26.55 -9.20
CA GLY A 316 32.93 25.92 -9.04
C GLY A 316 32.90 24.39 -9.00
N PHE A 317 31.70 23.74 -9.07
CA PHE A 317 31.57 22.30 -8.94
C PHE A 317 32.30 21.55 -10.07
N LYS A 318 33.10 20.54 -9.69
CA LYS A 318 33.85 19.69 -10.63
C LYS A 318 33.31 18.26 -10.53
N SER A 319 32.69 17.75 -11.60
CA SER A 319 32.10 16.42 -11.64
C SER A 319 33.13 15.28 -11.52
N ASP A 320 34.35 15.50 -11.92
CA ASP A 320 35.48 14.57 -11.78
C ASP A 320 36.17 14.64 -10.39
N ASN A 321 35.92 15.71 -9.63
CA ASN A 321 36.43 15.89 -8.27
C ASN A 321 35.42 16.63 -7.37
N PRO A 322 34.29 16.01 -7.00
CA PRO A 322 33.28 16.62 -6.13
C PRO A 322 33.85 17.08 -4.78
N ALA A 323 34.86 16.37 -4.25
CA ALA A 323 35.51 16.68 -2.97
C ALA A 323 36.14 18.08 -2.93
N ALA A 324 36.46 18.67 -4.08
CA ALA A 324 36.96 20.04 -4.14
C ALA A 324 35.99 21.10 -3.60
N SER A 325 34.67 20.78 -3.58
CA SER A 325 33.61 21.64 -3.03
C SER A 325 33.47 21.55 -1.50
N VAL A 326 34.06 20.55 -0.87
CA VAL A 326 33.84 20.27 0.57
C VAL A 326 34.30 21.40 1.48
N PRO A 327 35.48 22.05 1.28
CA PRO A 327 35.87 23.15 2.16
C PRO A 327 34.87 24.32 2.19
N ASP A 328 34.37 24.72 1.04
CA ASP A 328 33.33 25.78 0.97
C ASP A 328 31.96 25.28 1.52
N LEU A 329 31.60 24.01 1.31
CA LEU A 329 30.39 23.40 1.91
C LEU A 329 30.46 23.33 3.44
N LEU A 330 31.63 23.02 4.01
CA LEU A 330 31.84 23.03 5.47
C LEU A 330 31.71 24.46 6.02
N LYS A 331 32.25 25.45 5.33
CA LYS A 331 32.03 26.85 5.67
C LYS A 331 30.56 27.26 5.62
N ALA A 332 29.86 26.87 4.56
CA ALA A 332 28.41 27.10 4.45
C ALA A 332 27.64 26.44 5.58
N MET A 333 27.96 25.19 5.92
CA MET A 333 27.38 24.46 7.05
C MET A 333 27.52 25.22 8.36
N GLN A 334 28.73 25.72 8.65
CA GLN A 334 28.98 26.52 9.88
C GLN A 334 28.20 27.84 9.88
N MET A 335 28.08 28.52 8.73
CA MET A 335 27.23 29.71 8.61
C MET A 335 25.76 29.39 8.85
N ILE A 336 25.23 28.28 8.31
CA ILE A 336 23.84 27.83 8.55
C ILE A 336 23.63 27.51 10.05
N GLN A 337 24.59 26.87 10.71
CA GLN A 337 24.52 26.58 12.15
C GLN A 337 24.38 27.84 13.01
N GLN A 338 24.96 28.97 12.59
CA GLN A 338 24.89 30.25 13.27
C GLN A 338 23.56 31.01 13.07
N LEU A 339 22.72 30.60 12.11
CA LEU A 339 21.42 31.22 11.91
C LEU A 339 20.51 31.00 13.15
N PRO A 340 19.55 31.89 13.40
CA PRO A 340 18.47 31.61 14.34
C PRO A 340 17.79 30.28 14.05
N ASP A 341 17.29 29.61 15.11
CA ASP A 341 16.55 28.39 14.94
C ASP A 341 15.30 28.61 14.09
N GLY A 342 14.98 27.65 13.24
CA GLY A 342 13.86 27.73 12.33
C GLY A 342 13.87 26.66 11.25
N TYR A 343 12.78 26.56 10.54
CA TYR A 343 12.51 25.53 9.52
C TYR A 343 13.65 25.43 8.47
N TRP A 344 14.02 26.53 7.85
CA TRP A 344 15.06 26.52 6.79
C TRP A 344 16.45 26.20 7.31
N LYS A 345 16.79 26.62 8.53
CA LYS A 345 18.06 26.19 9.16
C LYS A 345 18.11 24.67 9.28
N THR A 346 17.06 24.06 9.80
CA THR A 346 16.99 22.60 10.02
C THR A 346 17.11 21.85 8.70
N ILE A 347 16.31 22.21 7.70
CA ILE A 347 16.27 21.53 6.40
C ILE A 347 17.62 21.70 5.68
N LYS A 348 18.12 22.93 5.57
CA LYS A 348 19.33 23.21 4.79
C LYS A 348 20.60 22.69 5.46
N LEU A 349 20.63 22.62 6.78
CA LEU A 349 21.72 21.98 7.51
C LEU A 349 21.80 20.47 7.20
N ALA A 350 20.67 19.78 7.24
CA ALA A 350 20.62 18.36 6.89
C ALA A 350 21.02 18.12 5.43
N GLU A 351 20.42 18.86 4.48
CA GLU A 351 20.76 18.76 3.05
C GLU A 351 22.24 19.06 2.79
N THR A 352 22.83 20.07 3.46
CA THR A 352 24.28 20.40 3.31
C THR A 352 25.15 19.26 3.82
N LYS A 353 24.83 18.63 4.96
CA LYS A 353 25.56 17.47 5.46
C LYS A 353 25.51 16.31 4.47
N ASP A 354 24.36 16.01 3.87
CA ASP A 354 24.22 14.95 2.88
C ASP A 354 25.04 15.22 1.62
N VAL A 355 25.07 16.48 1.16
CA VAL A 355 25.93 16.89 0.03
C VAL A 355 27.41 16.73 0.38
N ILE A 356 27.83 17.12 1.58
CA ILE A 356 29.24 16.93 2.05
C ILE A 356 29.59 15.44 2.04
N ARG A 357 28.72 14.57 2.59
CA ARG A 357 28.91 13.12 2.58
C ARG A 357 29.07 12.58 1.15
N GLY A 358 28.19 13.01 0.25
CA GLY A 358 28.25 12.60 -1.16
C GLY A 358 29.49 13.07 -1.87
N CYS A 359 29.92 14.33 -1.69
CA CYS A 359 31.12 14.88 -2.28
C CYS A 359 32.42 14.20 -1.76
N LEU A 360 32.45 13.78 -0.50
CA LEU A 360 33.54 12.97 0.07
C LEU A 360 33.49 11.51 -0.41
N GLY A 361 32.39 11.07 -1.02
CA GLY A 361 32.16 9.66 -1.32
C GLY A 361 32.13 8.78 -0.07
N ILE A 362 31.77 9.34 1.09
CA ILE A 362 31.67 8.56 2.33
C ILE A 362 30.55 7.52 2.20
N TYR A 363 30.93 6.30 2.48
CA TYR A 363 30.04 5.15 2.55
C TYR A 363 29.97 4.62 3.98
N PHE A 364 28.77 4.52 4.50
CA PHE A 364 28.47 3.86 5.77
C PHE A 364 27.66 2.61 5.50
N ASP A 365 28.04 1.52 6.16
CA ASP A 365 27.35 0.24 6.15
C ASP A 365 27.17 -0.21 7.61
N ALA A 366 25.95 -0.41 8.02
CA ALA A 366 25.58 -0.92 9.34
C ALA A 366 24.65 -2.12 9.14
N THR A 367 25.20 -3.33 9.33
CA THR A 367 24.48 -4.56 8.99
C THR A 367 24.41 -5.52 10.15
N ALA A 368 23.22 -6.07 10.39
CA ALA A 368 22.97 -7.16 11.32
C ALA A 368 23.21 -8.50 10.64
N SER A 369 23.59 -9.50 11.43
CA SER A 369 23.85 -10.89 10.94
C SER A 369 22.58 -11.66 10.58
N ALA A 370 21.40 -11.13 10.91
CA ALA A 370 20.09 -11.71 10.56
C ALA A 370 19.09 -10.57 10.30
N PRO A 371 18.08 -10.79 9.44
CA PRO A 371 17.08 -9.74 9.13
C PRO A 371 16.15 -9.44 10.31
N THR A 372 15.91 -10.42 11.18
CA THR A 372 15.03 -10.27 12.33
C THR A 372 15.64 -10.87 13.60
N THR A 373 15.24 -10.29 14.73
CA THR A 373 15.61 -10.76 16.08
C THR A 373 14.40 -10.67 17.01
N SER A 374 14.54 -11.16 18.23
CA SER A 374 13.50 -11.04 19.27
C SER A 374 14.02 -10.30 20.49
N PRO A 375 13.16 -9.69 21.35
CA PRO A 375 13.56 -9.14 22.62
C PRO A 375 14.36 -10.12 23.46
N GLY A 376 15.39 -9.63 24.14
CA GLY A 376 16.32 -10.43 24.94
C GLY A 376 17.45 -11.11 24.14
N GLN A 377 17.38 -11.14 22.81
CA GLN A 377 18.38 -11.83 21.97
C GLN A 377 19.59 -10.96 21.67
N GLN A 378 20.74 -11.63 21.46
CA GLN A 378 21.97 -11.00 21.00
C GLN A 378 22.10 -11.09 19.47
N VAL A 379 22.49 -9.98 18.85
CA VAL A 379 22.71 -9.88 17.39
C VAL A 379 24.11 -9.37 17.10
N LYS A 380 24.82 -10.02 16.18
CA LYS A 380 26.08 -9.53 15.66
C LYS A 380 25.80 -8.40 14.66
N VAL A 381 26.59 -7.35 14.76
CA VAL A 381 26.50 -6.17 13.88
C VAL A 381 27.88 -5.88 13.30
N ARG A 382 27.93 -5.66 11.99
CA ARG A 382 29.11 -5.20 11.28
C ARG A 382 28.91 -3.76 10.84
N LEU A 383 29.82 -2.91 11.27
CA LEU A 383 29.86 -1.49 10.92
C LEU A 383 31.07 -1.24 10.01
N GLU A 384 30.86 -0.53 8.90
CA GLU A 384 31.91 -0.18 7.97
C GLU A 384 31.81 1.29 7.56
N ALA A 385 32.93 1.99 7.55
CA ALA A 385 33.05 3.35 7.05
C ALA A 385 34.19 3.45 6.06
N ILE A 386 33.93 4.07 4.90
CA ILE A 386 34.95 4.31 3.85
C ILE A 386 34.87 5.76 3.40
N ASN A 387 36.00 6.48 3.41
CA ASN A 387 36.17 7.76 2.73
C ASN A 387 36.74 7.49 1.33
N ARG A 388 36.19 8.09 0.29
CA ARG A 388 36.68 7.94 -1.09
C ARG A 388 37.27 9.23 -1.65
N SER A 389 37.70 10.15 -0.75
CA SER A 389 38.36 11.39 -1.10
C SER A 389 39.78 11.46 -0.51
N ALA A 390 40.57 12.40 -0.99
CA ALA A 390 41.87 12.67 -0.43
C ALA A 390 41.85 13.63 0.77
N LEU A 391 40.66 14.10 1.19
CA LEU A 391 40.51 15.03 2.30
C LEU A 391 40.69 14.32 3.65
N ASP A 392 41.17 15.06 4.66
CA ASP A 392 41.31 14.56 6.02
C ASP A 392 39.92 14.31 6.65
N VAL A 393 39.67 13.06 6.97
CA VAL A 393 38.43 12.59 7.64
C VAL A 393 38.82 11.65 8.77
N GLN A 394 38.38 11.96 9.98
CA GLN A 394 38.57 11.12 11.17
C GLN A 394 37.24 10.61 11.69
N LEU A 395 37.16 9.33 12.00
CA LEU A 395 36.06 8.73 12.73
C LEU A 395 36.38 8.74 14.23
N ASN A 396 35.64 9.53 15.00
CA ASN A 396 35.93 9.76 16.42
C ASN A 396 35.15 8.81 17.32
N ALA A 397 33.87 8.53 16.98
CA ALA A 397 33.04 7.65 17.76
C ALA A 397 31.89 7.09 16.93
N LEU A 398 31.34 6.00 17.43
CA LEU A 398 30.15 5.30 16.95
C LEU A 398 29.19 5.09 18.10
N SER A 399 27.87 5.27 17.86
CA SER A 399 26.86 5.06 18.87
C SER A 399 25.65 4.36 18.25
N ILE A 400 25.37 3.14 18.73
CA ILE A 400 24.17 2.38 18.32
C ILE A 400 23.00 2.81 19.20
N ARG A 401 21.90 3.24 18.59
CA ARG A 401 20.70 3.73 19.25
C ARG A 401 19.50 2.81 19.03
N PRO A 402 18.55 2.74 19.98
CA PRO A 402 18.55 3.37 21.30
C PRO A 402 19.65 2.78 22.20
N SER A 403 20.41 3.57 22.88
CA SER A 403 21.49 3.29 23.85
C SER A 403 22.01 1.86 23.98
N LEU A 404 22.20 1.17 22.85
CA LEU A 404 22.61 -0.24 22.84
C LEU A 404 24.12 -0.41 22.99
N LYS A 405 24.91 0.48 22.39
CA LYS A 405 26.38 0.45 22.50
C LYS A 405 27.04 1.74 22.02
N ASP A 406 27.96 2.26 22.79
CA ASP A 406 28.85 3.36 22.43
C ASP A 406 30.29 2.85 22.25
N THR A 407 30.99 3.38 21.27
CA THR A 407 32.40 3.04 20.99
C THR A 407 33.16 4.28 20.58
N THR A 408 34.16 4.64 21.35
CA THR A 408 35.09 5.71 20.98
C THR A 408 36.24 5.14 20.13
N THR A 409 36.63 5.86 19.09
CA THR A 409 37.73 5.50 18.20
C THR A 409 38.46 6.78 17.82
N ALA A 410 39.63 6.67 17.23
CA ALA A 410 40.37 7.79 16.67
C ALA A 410 41.01 7.30 15.36
N PHE A 411 40.15 6.92 14.42
CA PHE A 411 40.56 6.26 13.19
C PHE A 411 40.56 7.24 12.00
N ALA A 412 41.70 7.44 11.40
CA ALA A 412 41.81 8.21 10.16
C ALA A 412 41.23 7.41 8.98
N LEU A 413 40.16 7.91 8.39
CA LEU A 413 39.56 7.33 7.19
C LEU A 413 40.35 7.74 5.94
N ILE A 414 41.48 7.03 5.72
CA ILE A 414 42.32 7.24 4.56
C ILE A 414 41.57 6.86 3.28
N ASN A 415 41.82 7.59 2.18
CA ASN A 415 41.18 7.35 0.91
C ASN A 415 41.14 5.87 0.52
N ASN A 416 39.92 5.38 0.28
CA ASN A 416 39.61 4.02 -0.13
C ASN A 416 40.08 2.90 0.81
N LYS A 417 40.36 3.22 2.09
CA LYS A 417 40.64 2.24 3.14
C LYS A 417 39.45 2.18 4.11
N GLY A 418 38.88 1.00 4.25
CA GLY A 418 37.74 0.80 5.11
C GLY A 418 38.11 0.66 6.60
N PHE A 419 37.34 1.31 7.46
CA PHE A 419 37.25 0.97 8.87
C PHE A 419 36.16 -0.10 9.01
N ILE A 420 36.42 -1.18 9.72
CA ILE A 420 35.47 -2.25 10.00
C ILE A 420 35.46 -2.54 11.50
N LEU A 421 34.27 -2.51 12.09
CA LEU A 421 34.01 -2.92 13.47
C LEU A 421 32.97 -4.01 13.50
N ASN A 422 33.37 -5.21 13.94
CA ASN A 422 32.44 -6.29 14.27
C ASN A 422 32.11 -6.23 15.75
N THR A 423 30.85 -6.17 16.08
CA THR A 423 30.36 -6.09 17.47
C THR A 423 29.08 -6.90 17.65
N SER A 424 28.61 -6.98 18.88
CA SER A 424 27.28 -7.56 19.19
C SER A 424 26.51 -6.56 20.04
N ILE A 425 25.19 -6.53 19.81
CA ILE A 425 24.22 -5.79 20.58
C ILE A 425 23.21 -6.76 21.20
N THR A 426 22.72 -6.45 22.40
CA THR A 426 21.62 -7.20 23.03
C THR A 426 20.36 -6.35 22.95
N ILE A 427 19.32 -6.90 22.36
CA ILE A 427 18.02 -6.25 22.29
C ILE A 427 17.37 -6.33 23.68
N PRO A 428 16.91 -5.20 24.26
CA PRO A 428 16.23 -5.23 25.56
C PRO A 428 15.02 -6.17 25.57
N GLU A 429 14.73 -6.79 26.70
CA GLU A 429 13.55 -7.69 26.82
C GLU A 429 12.21 -6.97 26.62
N ASN A 430 12.19 -5.67 26.93
CA ASN A 430 11.02 -4.80 26.75
C ASN A 430 11.03 -4.03 25.42
N ALA A 431 11.91 -4.38 24.46
CA ALA A 431 11.94 -3.75 23.16
C ALA A 431 10.59 -3.93 22.43
N PRO A 432 10.02 -2.88 21.84
CA PRO A 432 8.79 -2.98 21.07
C PRO A 432 9.02 -3.83 19.82
N TYR A 433 8.00 -4.54 19.40
CA TYR A 433 8.03 -5.21 18.12
C TYR A 433 7.95 -4.19 16.97
N THR A 434 8.71 -4.44 15.91
CA THR A 434 8.61 -3.69 14.67
C THR A 434 7.26 -4.01 14.00
N ALA A 435 6.45 -3.00 13.84
CA ALA A 435 5.16 -3.07 13.15
C ALA A 435 4.81 -1.69 12.58
N PRO A 436 4.00 -1.59 11.53
CA PRO A 436 3.49 -0.31 11.09
C PRO A 436 2.78 0.41 12.26
N TYR A 437 3.25 1.62 12.61
CA TYR A 437 2.78 2.32 13.81
C TYR A 437 1.27 2.57 13.80
N TRP A 438 0.69 2.78 12.61
CA TRP A 438 -0.76 3.00 12.43
C TRP A 438 -1.60 1.73 12.58
N LEU A 439 -0.98 0.54 12.59
CA LEU A 439 -1.64 -0.75 12.78
C LEU A 439 -1.45 -1.33 14.20
N GLN A 440 -0.72 -0.62 15.09
CA GLN A 440 -0.47 -1.11 16.45
C GLN A 440 -1.69 -1.07 17.36
N LYS A 441 -2.64 -0.17 17.07
CA LYS A 441 -3.92 -0.04 17.78
C LYS A 441 -5.07 -0.29 16.82
N ALA A 442 -6.17 -0.80 17.37
CA ALA A 442 -7.38 -1.01 16.58
C ALA A 442 -7.85 0.31 15.93
N ALA A 443 -8.08 0.26 14.63
CA ALA A 443 -8.67 1.34 13.86
C ALA A 443 -10.20 1.32 14.00
N THR A 444 -10.85 2.46 13.78
CA THR A 444 -12.27 2.53 13.44
C THR A 444 -12.45 2.31 11.93
N ILE A 445 -13.67 2.30 11.43
CA ILE A 445 -13.93 2.22 9.97
C ILE A 445 -13.21 3.36 9.23
N GLY A 446 -13.26 4.57 9.77
CA GLY A 446 -12.73 5.77 9.09
C GLY A 446 -11.40 6.30 9.62
N MET A 447 -10.84 5.78 10.72
CA MET A 447 -9.67 6.39 11.35
C MET A 447 -8.69 5.38 11.92
N TYR A 448 -7.40 5.57 11.67
CA TYR A 448 -6.31 4.96 12.43
C TYR A 448 -6.11 5.64 13.77
N ASN A 449 -5.73 4.87 14.79
CA ASN A 449 -5.47 5.36 16.13
C ASN A 449 -3.97 5.58 16.36
N VAL A 450 -3.51 6.84 16.23
CA VAL A 450 -2.11 7.24 16.44
C VAL A 450 -2.06 8.36 17.48
N GLU A 451 -1.58 8.05 18.69
CA GLU A 451 -1.53 9.01 19.80
C GLU A 451 -0.32 9.95 19.71
N ASP A 452 0.84 9.43 19.31
CA ASP A 452 2.07 10.22 19.22
C ASP A 452 2.00 11.20 18.03
N GLN A 453 1.98 12.50 18.34
CA GLN A 453 1.92 13.56 17.35
C GLN A 453 3.08 13.51 16.36
N LEU A 454 4.27 13.08 16.77
CA LEU A 454 5.44 13.02 15.88
C LEU A 454 5.39 11.86 14.90
N LEU A 455 4.57 10.83 15.16
CA LEU A 455 4.32 9.74 14.23
C LEU A 455 3.19 10.06 13.24
N ARG A 456 2.30 11.01 13.56
CA ARG A 456 1.19 11.40 12.67
C ARG A 456 1.73 11.90 11.34
N GLY A 457 1.36 11.25 10.27
CA GLY A 457 1.76 11.58 8.91
C GLY A 457 3.10 11.02 8.43
N VAL A 458 3.89 10.41 9.30
CA VAL A 458 5.14 9.72 8.90
C VAL A 458 4.79 8.54 7.98
N PRO A 459 5.46 8.38 6.82
CA PRO A 459 5.07 7.32 5.87
C PRO A 459 5.36 5.91 6.39
N GLU A 460 6.52 5.68 7.00
CA GLU A 460 6.94 4.40 7.56
C GLU A 460 7.23 4.51 9.06
N THR A 461 7.19 3.36 9.75
CA THR A 461 7.67 3.29 11.14
C THR A 461 9.17 3.54 11.19
N PRO A 462 9.66 4.45 12.06
CA PRO A 462 11.09 4.63 12.26
C PRO A 462 11.78 3.31 12.64
N ARG A 463 12.93 3.04 12.07
CA ARG A 463 13.68 1.80 12.33
C ARG A 463 14.10 1.72 13.78
N TYR A 464 14.02 0.52 14.35
CA TYR A 464 14.32 0.28 15.77
C TYR A 464 15.76 0.67 16.14
N ALA A 465 16.73 0.35 15.28
CA ALA A 465 18.13 0.57 15.57
C ALA A 465 18.83 1.40 14.49
N THR A 466 19.55 2.43 14.93
CA THR A 466 20.37 3.31 14.08
C THR A 466 21.79 3.39 14.62
N VAL A 467 22.71 3.84 13.78
CA VAL A 467 24.10 4.12 14.13
C VAL A 467 24.39 5.59 13.89
N ARG A 468 24.86 6.29 14.93
CA ARG A 468 25.43 7.62 14.81
C ARG A 468 26.94 7.53 14.58
N TRP A 469 27.39 8.20 13.54
CA TRP A 469 28.77 8.29 13.09
C TRP A 469 29.30 9.68 13.39
N MET A 470 30.19 9.81 14.36
CA MET A 470 30.78 11.09 14.76
C MET A 470 32.13 11.27 14.08
N LEU A 471 32.18 12.18 13.13
CA LEU A 471 33.37 12.46 12.29
C LEU A 471 33.94 13.83 12.60
N THR A 472 35.22 13.98 12.25
CA THR A 472 35.83 15.28 12.02
C THR A 472 36.31 15.33 10.56
N VAL A 473 35.84 16.32 9.81
CA VAL A 473 36.21 16.56 8.41
C VAL A 473 36.96 17.88 8.33
N GLN A 474 38.21 17.84 7.90
CA GLN A 474 39.07 19.07 7.84
C GLN A 474 39.06 19.88 9.16
N GLY A 475 39.08 19.19 10.32
CA GLY A 475 39.01 19.79 11.63
C GLY A 475 37.59 20.18 12.11
N ILE A 476 36.55 20.03 11.31
CA ILE A 476 35.15 20.41 11.65
C ILE A 476 34.36 19.18 12.03
N PRO A 477 33.71 19.15 13.21
CA PRO A 477 32.89 18.04 13.65
C PRO A 477 31.59 17.96 12.83
N ILE A 478 31.22 16.72 12.42
CA ILE A 478 30.01 16.44 11.70
C ILE A 478 29.47 15.07 12.14
N GLU A 479 28.15 14.99 12.32
CA GLU A 479 27.46 13.76 12.72
C GLU A 479 26.53 13.31 11.60
N TYR A 480 26.55 12.00 11.32
CA TYR A 480 25.61 11.32 10.44
C TYR A 480 24.90 10.21 11.19
N GLU A 481 23.72 9.83 10.68
CA GLU A 481 22.98 8.68 11.17
C GLU A 481 22.67 7.74 10.01
N SER A 482 22.73 6.44 10.27
CA SER A 482 22.29 5.42 9.32
C SER A 482 21.49 4.34 10.05
N GLU A 483 20.55 3.73 9.36
CA GLU A 483 19.78 2.59 9.87
C GLU A 483 20.66 1.33 9.89
N ILE A 484 20.39 0.43 10.86
CA ILE A 484 20.90 -0.94 10.79
C ILE A 484 19.99 -1.74 9.89
N ALA A 485 20.57 -2.37 8.86
CA ALA A 485 19.88 -3.20 7.89
C ALA A 485 20.42 -4.64 7.91
N TYR A 486 19.77 -5.53 7.23
CA TYR A 486 20.31 -6.85 6.88
C TYR A 486 20.76 -6.85 5.42
N LYS A 487 21.93 -7.44 5.17
CA LYS A 487 22.48 -7.56 3.83
C LYS A 487 22.97 -8.97 3.57
N VAL A 488 22.58 -9.54 2.42
CA VAL A 488 22.99 -10.86 1.98
C VAL A 488 23.35 -10.83 0.48
N GLY A 489 24.31 -11.67 0.10
CA GLY A 489 24.60 -11.92 -1.30
C GLY A 489 23.79 -13.11 -1.81
N GLU A 490 22.91 -12.89 -2.76
CA GLU A 490 22.16 -13.94 -3.45
C GLU A 490 22.76 -14.18 -4.84
N SER A 491 23.01 -15.45 -5.18
CA SER A 491 23.74 -15.78 -6.40
C SER A 491 23.05 -15.35 -7.70
N SER A 492 21.71 -15.29 -7.69
CA SER A 492 20.90 -14.93 -8.86
C SER A 492 20.70 -13.43 -9.05
N ILE A 493 20.72 -12.64 -7.97
CA ILE A 493 20.39 -11.21 -7.98
C ILE A 493 21.46 -10.31 -7.37
N GLY A 494 22.47 -10.86 -6.69
CA GLY A 494 23.58 -10.12 -6.09
C GLY A 494 23.28 -9.64 -4.67
N GLU A 495 23.57 -8.37 -4.39
CA GLU A 495 23.42 -7.78 -3.05
C GLU A 495 21.98 -7.41 -2.74
N VAL A 496 21.35 -8.12 -1.79
CA VAL A 496 19.99 -7.89 -1.30
C VAL A 496 20.03 -7.22 0.07
N TRP A 497 19.22 -6.20 0.24
CA TRP A 497 19.06 -5.46 1.49
C TRP A 497 17.64 -5.65 2.03
N ARG A 498 17.53 -5.81 3.36
CA ARG A 498 16.25 -5.92 4.07
C ARG A 498 16.30 -5.07 5.35
N PRO A 499 15.17 -4.54 5.82
CA PRO A 499 15.11 -3.93 7.14
C PRO A 499 15.60 -4.90 8.23
N PHE A 500 16.20 -4.34 9.29
CA PHE A 500 16.44 -5.10 10.52
C PHE A 500 15.26 -4.90 11.47
N GLU A 501 14.63 -5.97 11.90
CA GLU A 501 13.36 -5.92 12.62
C GLU A 501 13.43 -6.67 13.94
N VAL A 502 12.72 -6.16 14.97
CA VAL A 502 12.50 -6.84 16.26
C VAL A 502 11.10 -7.46 16.23
N LEU A 503 11.02 -8.79 16.23
CA LEU A 503 9.77 -9.53 16.07
C LEU A 503 9.53 -10.51 17.23
N PRO A 504 8.29 -11.03 17.41
CA PRO A 504 8.00 -12.07 18.41
C PRO A 504 8.88 -13.31 18.26
N PRO A 505 9.20 -14.01 19.36
CA PRO A 505 9.99 -15.25 19.31
C PRO A 505 9.22 -16.43 18.69
N VAL A 506 7.90 -16.33 18.60
CA VAL A 506 7.03 -17.30 17.94
C VAL A 506 5.84 -16.60 17.30
N PHE A 507 5.49 -17.02 16.11
CA PHE A 507 4.29 -16.60 15.41
C PHE A 507 3.25 -17.71 15.44
N VAL A 508 1.99 -17.35 15.46
CA VAL A 508 0.87 -18.27 15.47
C VAL A 508 -0.19 -17.80 14.49
N GLU A 509 -0.80 -18.72 13.77
CA GLU A 509 -1.91 -18.42 12.87
C GLU A 509 -2.87 -19.61 12.76
N CYS A 510 -4.14 -19.34 12.51
CA CYS A 510 -5.05 -20.34 11.97
C CYS A 510 -4.75 -20.59 10.50
N THR A 511 -4.94 -21.81 10.02
CA THR A 511 -4.70 -22.15 8.60
C THR A 511 -5.79 -21.61 7.67
N GLU A 512 -6.91 -21.21 8.23
CA GLU A 512 -8.05 -20.62 7.51
C GLU A 512 -8.27 -19.16 7.93
N SER A 513 -8.75 -18.32 7.01
CA SER A 513 -9.07 -16.91 7.27
C SER A 513 -10.34 -16.72 8.13
N SER A 514 -11.25 -17.69 8.09
CA SER A 514 -12.45 -17.77 8.94
C SER A 514 -12.88 -19.23 9.05
N TYR A 515 -13.81 -19.55 9.97
CA TYR A 515 -14.34 -20.89 10.13
C TYR A 515 -15.88 -20.89 10.10
N ILE A 516 -16.43 -21.64 9.15
CA ILE A 516 -17.89 -21.91 9.09
C ILE A 516 -18.15 -23.32 9.61
N PHE A 517 -18.90 -23.42 10.70
CA PHE A 517 -19.30 -24.68 11.32
C PHE A 517 -20.69 -25.06 10.79
N SER A 518 -20.75 -25.83 9.70
CA SER A 518 -21.98 -26.42 9.20
C SER A 518 -22.43 -27.58 10.12
N ASP A 519 -21.46 -28.31 10.66
CA ASP A 519 -21.65 -29.35 11.68
C ASP A 519 -21.36 -28.80 13.08
N LYS A 520 -21.75 -29.54 14.12
CA LYS A 520 -21.51 -29.17 15.50
C LYS A 520 -19.99 -29.07 15.82
N GLU A 521 -19.18 -29.90 15.20
CA GLU A 521 -17.76 -30.00 15.47
C GLU A 521 -16.92 -29.79 14.20
N LYS A 522 -15.78 -29.14 14.34
CA LYS A 522 -14.80 -28.95 13.27
C LYS A 522 -13.39 -29.02 13.83
N ASN A 523 -12.48 -29.56 13.03
CA ASN A 523 -11.04 -29.48 13.32
C ASN A 523 -10.52 -28.09 12.92
N VAL A 524 -9.88 -27.43 13.87
CA VAL A 524 -9.20 -26.16 13.71
C VAL A 524 -7.70 -26.42 13.75
N SER A 525 -7.02 -26.13 12.65
CA SER A 525 -5.57 -26.25 12.55
C SER A 525 -4.93 -24.90 12.86
N ILE A 526 -3.92 -24.92 13.72
CA ILE A 526 -3.06 -23.76 13.95
C ILE A 526 -1.63 -24.11 13.60
N ARG A 527 -0.95 -23.19 12.95
CA ARG A 527 0.47 -23.28 12.61
C ARG A 527 1.27 -22.35 13.49
N LEU A 528 2.33 -22.89 14.10
CA LEU A 528 3.34 -22.11 14.79
C LEU A 528 4.61 -22.06 13.93
N LYS A 529 5.27 -20.89 13.93
CA LYS A 529 6.56 -20.67 13.29
C LYS A 529 7.53 -20.04 14.29
N ALA A 530 8.70 -20.62 14.44
CA ALA A 530 9.76 -20.11 15.31
C ALA A 530 10.31 -18.78 14.79
N GLY A 531 10.25 -17.72 15.59
CA GLY A 531 10.88 -16.42 15.34
C GLY A 531 12.28 -16.30 15.96
N ALA A 532 12.63 -17.22 16.88
CA ALA A 532 13.93 -17.31 17.56
C ALA A 532 14.40 -18.76 17.69
N ASP A 533 15.70 -18.94 17.96
CA ASP A 533 16.29 -20.26 18.23
C ASP A 533 15.95 -20.73 19.66
N ASN A 534 15.92 -22.06 19.86
CA ASN A 534 15.80 -22.73 21.17
C ASN A 534 14.60 -22.24 22.01
N ILE A 535 13.41 -22.25 21.41
CA ILE A 535 12.15 -21.91 22.08
C ILE A 535 11.27 -23.14 22.27
N SER A 536 10.62 -23.24 23.45
CA SER A 536 9.69 -24.32 23.76
C SER A 536 8.47 -23.81 24.51
N GLY A 537 7.35 -24.51 24.40
CA GLY A 537 6.11 -24.08 25.03
C GLY A 537 4.92 -24.95 24.61
N THR A 538 3.73 -24.37 24.71
CA THR A 538 2.47 -25.02 24.37
C THR A 538 1.65 -24.18 23.40
N ALA A 539 0.92 -24.85 22.52
CA ALA A 539 -0.04 -24.25 21.60
C ALA A 539 -1.47 -24.38 22.15
N GLY A 540 -2.35 -23.43 21.81
CA GLY A 540 -3.76 -23.51 22.18
C GLY A 540 -4.64 -22.58 21.36
N VAL A 541 -5.95 -22.72 21.54
CA VAL A 541 -6.98 -21.86 20.94
C VAL A 541 -7.97 -21.44 22.02
N GLN A 542 -8.16 -20.13 22.21
CA GLN A 542 -9.27 -19.60 22.98
C GLN A 542 -10.50 -19.57 22.08
N VAL A 543 -11.64 -19.95 22.63
CA VAL A 543 -12.93 -20.05 21.90
C VAL A 543 -13.98 -19.14 22.54
N PRO A 544 -15.03 -18.74 21.78
CA PRO A 544 -16.12 -17.93 22.33
C PRO A 544 -16.85 -18.59 23.50
N ALA A 545 -17.56 -17.83 24.29
CA ALA A 545 -18.38 -18.35 25.40
C ALA A 545 -19.39 -19.40 24.90
N GLY A 546 -19.47 -20.54 25.59
CA GLY A 546 -20.34 -21.65 25.25
C GLY A 546 -19.80 -22.61 24.19
N TRP A 547 -18.69 -22.28 23.54
CA TRP A 547 -17.96 -23.19 22.66
C TRP A 547 -16.99 -24.05 23.47
N VAL A 548 -16.63 -25.19 22.95
CA VAL A 548 -15.72 -26.13 23.64
C VAL A 548 -14.55 -26.46 22.73
N VAL A 549 -13.35 -26.47 23.27
CA VAL A 549 -12.13 -26.87 22.57
C VAL A 549 -11.45 -28.03 23.28
N SER A 550 -10.93 -28.98 22.53
CA SER A 550 -10.09 -30.08 23.03
C SER A 550 -8.88 -30.30 22.10
N ASN A 551 -7.77 -30.73 22.71
CA ASN A 551 -6.56 -31.05 21.94
C ASN A 551 -6.75 -32.35 21.16
N VAL A 552 -6.20 -32.39 19.95
CA VAL A 552 -6.05 -33.63 19.19
C VAL A 552 -4.55 -33.99 19.19
N GLY A 553 -4.14 -34.77 20.22
CA GLY A 553 -2.75 -35.12 20.44
C GLY A 553 -1.97 -34.16 21.35
N ASP A 554 -0.65 -34.22 21.27
CA ASP A 554 0.26 -33.36 22.05
C ASP A 554 0.30 -31.96 21.51
N ASN A 555 0.12 -30.95 22.37
CA ASN A 555 0.15 -29.53 22.03
C ASN A 555 1.46 -28.83 22.43
N THR A 556 2.53 -29.59 22.76
CA THR A 556 3.83 -29.01 23.07
C THR A 556 4.68 -28.76 21.81
N PHE A 557 5.50 -27.73 21.83
CA PHE A 557 6.50 -27.49 20.80
C PHE A 557 7.88 -27.27 21.42
N ASN A 558 8.92 -27.64 20.65
CA ASN A 558 10.31 -27.45 21.00
C ASN A 558 11.11 -27.19 19.71
N PHE A 559 11.20 -25.93 19.32
CA PHE A 559 11.92 -25.50 18.14
C PHE A 559 13.39 -25.26 18.46
N LYS A 560 14.29 -25.84 17.70
CA LYS A 560 15.74 -25.68 17.84
C LYS A 560 16.26 -24.49 17.05
N LYS A 561 15.66 -24.24 15.89
CA LYS A 561 16.08 -23.17 14.99
C LYS A 561 14.92 -22.27 14.61
N LYS A 562 15.22 -21.00 14.45
CA LYS A 562 14.35 -20.02 13.81
C LYS A 562 13.87 -20.52 12.44
N GLY A 563 12.59 -20.29 12.15
CA GLY A 563 11.94 -20.71 10.92
C GLY A 563 11.36 -22.12 10.96
N GLU A 564 11.64 -22.93 12.02
CA GLU A 564 10.94 -24.23 12.19
C GLU A 564 9.45 -24.00 12.37
N GLU A 565 8.66 -24.90 11.76
CA GLU A 565 7.19 -24.83 11.79
C GLU A 565 6.60 -26.13 12.35
N LYS A 566 5.47 -26.01 13.04
CA LYS A 566 4.68 -27.14 13.50
C LYS A 566 3.19 -26.80 13.49
N THR A 567 2.39 -27.70 12.94
CA THR A 567 0.93 -27.60 12.94
C THR A 567 0.32 -28.43 14.06
N PHE A 568 -0.65 -27.85 14.74
CA PHE A 568 -1.42 -28.47 15.82
C PHE A 568 -2.89 -28.53 15.43
N LEU A 569 -3.56 -29.58 15.85
CA LEU A 569 -4.97 -29.80 15.57
C LEU A 569 -5.79 -29.71 16.87
N PHE A 570 -6.84 -28.92 16.81
CA PHE A 570 -7.81 -28.76 17.90
C PHE A 570 -9.19 -29.11 17.40
N LYS A 571 -9.93 -29.86 18.18
CA LYS A 571 -11.33 -30.14 17.93
C LYS A 571 -12.15 -29.05 18.62
N VAL A 572 -12.87 -28.26 17.85
CA VAL A 572 -13.73 -27.18 18.35
C VAL A 572 -15.18 -27.58 18.12
N SER A 573 -16.01 -27.45 19.16
CA SER A 573 -17.44 -27.73 19.10
C SER A 573 -18.23 -26.44 19.36
N ALA A 574 -19.14 -26.12 18.42
CA ALA A 574 -20.04 -24.96 18.54
C ALA A 574 -21.33 -25.36 19.31
N PRO A 575 -21.99 -24.42 19.99
CA PRO A 575 -23.35 -24.62 20.57
C PRO A 575 -24.39 -24.99 19.51
N SER A 576 -25.55 -25.44 19.96
CA SER A 576 -26.69 -25.67 19.07
C SER A 576 -27.27 -24.31 18.64
N GLY A 577 -27.60 -24.17 17.35
CA GLY A 577 -28.17 -22.95 16.76
C GLY A 577 -27.10 -21.95 16.27
N PRO A 578 -27.55 -20.91 15.55
CA PRO A 578 -26.66 -19.88 15.01
C PRO A 578 -25.93 -19.14 16.14
N THR A 579 -24.63 -19.06 16.03
CA THR A 579 -23.78 -18.31 16.96
C THR A 579 -22.46 -17.97 16.26
N GLU A 580 -21.81 -16.92 16.67
CA GLU A 580 -20.55 -16.43 16.10
C GLU A 580 -19.61 -15.89 17.18
N GLY A 581 -18.34 -15.79 16.87
CA GLY A 581 -17.32 -15.21 17.73
C GLY A 581 -15.94 -15.36 17.14
N GLU A 582 -14.92 -15.12 17.96
CA GLU A 582 -13.52 -15.19 17.53
C GLU A 582 -12.83 -16.43 18.11
N LEU A 583 -12.10 -17.15 17.28
CA LEU A 583 -11.09 -18.11 17.69
C LEU A 583 -9.75 -17.37 17.78
N ILE A 584 -9.10 -17.45 18.94
CA ILE A 584 -7.81 -16.77 19.18
C ILE A 584 -6.74 -17.85 19.41
N PRO A 585 -5.97 -18.22 18.39
CA PRO A 585 -4.86 -19.13 18.55
C PRO A 585 -3.72 -18.46 19.32
N PHE A 586 -3.01 -19.21 20.14
CA PHE A 586 -1.89 -18.71 20.92
C PHE A 586 -0.74 -19.73 21.01
N ALA A 587 0.46 -19.20 21.21
CA ALA A 587 1.63 -19.94 21.66
C ALA A 587 2.07 -19.40 23.02
N ARG A 588 2.24 -20.26 24.02
CA ARG A 588 2.69 -19.88 25.36
C ARG A 588 4.12 -20.31 25.59
N ILE A 589 5.01 -19.35 25.88
CA ILE A 589 6.40 -19.57 26.26
C ILE A 589 6.56 -19.05 27.69
N GLY A 590 6.83 -19.93 28.64
CA GLY A 590 6.76 -19.58 30.06
C GLY A 590 5.36 -19.11 30.44
N GLU A 591 5.24 -17.90 30.98
CA GLU A 591 3.96 -17.28 31.35
C GLU A 591 3.38 -16.38 30.25
N LYS A 592 4.14 -16.09 29.19
CA LYS A 592 3.76 -15.14 28.15
C LYS A 592 3.05 -15.84 26.99
N GLU A 593 1.89 -15.30 26.60
CA GLU A 593 1.19 -15.71 25.40
C GLU A 593 1.57 -14.83 24.22
N HIS A 594 1.74 -15.45 23.07
CA HIS A 594 2.00 -14.83 21.79
C HIS A 594 0.80 -15.09 20.88
N LEU A 595 0.20 -13.99 20.37
CA LEU A 595 -1.09 -14.00 19.67
C LEU A 595 -0.99 -13.42 18.26
N MET A 596 0.24 -13.26 17.74
CA MET A 596 0.48 -12.54 16.50
C MET A 596 0.89 -13.48 15.38
N ARG A 597 0.34 -13.27 14.21
CA ARG A 597 0.83 -13.84 12.95
C ARG A 597 1.76 -12.86 12.25
N LEU A 598 2.70 -13.38 11.50
CA LEU A 598 3.57 -12.60 10.62
C LEU A 598 3.15 -12.80 9.17
N ILE A 599 2.82 -11.70 8.52
CA ILE A 599 2.55 -11.66 7.09
C ILE A 599 3.72 -10.97 6.42
N THR A 600 4.24 -11.56 5.36
CA THR A 600 5.28 -10.98 4.53
C THR A 600 4.67 -10.53 3.21
N ILE A 601 4.83 -9.25 2.88
CA ILE A 601 4.49 -8.69 1.57
C ILE A 601 5.79 -8.58 0.79
N GLU A 602 5.88 -9.27 -0.33
CA GLU A 602 7.10 -9.36 -1.13
C GLU A 602 6.77 -9.23 -2.61
N TYR A 603 7.19 -8.12 -3.20
CA TYR A 603 7.08 -7.80 -4.61
C TYR A 603 8.39 -7.19 -5.11
N ASP A 604 8.70 -7.36 -6.38
CA ASP A 604 9.99 -6.94 -6.98
C ASP A 604 10.24 -5.45 -6.96
N HIS A 605 9.17 -4.66 -6.95
CA HIS A 605 9.22 -3.20 -7.12
C HIS A 605 9.17 -2.44 -5.79
N ILE A 606 9.02 -3.13 -4.68
CA ILE A 606 9.00 -2.55 -3.33
C ILE A 606 9.94 -3.31 -2.38
N PRO A 607 10.43 -2.69 -1.30
CA PRO A 607 11.10 -3.42 -0.23
C PRO A 607 10.16 -4.43 0.43
N GLN A 608 10.68 -5.60 0.81
CA GLN A 608 9.93 -6.58 1.58
C GLN A 608 9.40 -5.96 2.87
N GLN A 609 8.12 -6.18 3.18
CA GLN A 609 7.46 -5.71 4.39
C GLN A 609 7.06 -6.86 5.30
N SER A 610 7.25 -6.67 6.62
CA SER A 610 6.78 -7.57 7.67
C SER A 610 5.63 -6.92 8.42
N VAL A 611 4.47 -7.56 8.39
CA VAL A 611 3.27 -7.04 9.06
C VAL A 611 2.85 -8.00 10.17
N LEU A 612 2.87 -7.52 11.40
CA LEU A 612 2.34 -8.24 12.56
C LEU A 612 0.84 -7.94 12.71
N GLN A 613 0.03 -8.98 12.66
CA GLN A 613 -1.41 -8.87 12.90
C GLN A 613 -1.85 -9.85 14.00
N SER A 614 -2.95 -9.53 14.69
CA SER A 614 -3.60 -10.49 15.57
C SER A 614 -3.94 -11.77 14.79
N ALA A 615 -3.66 -12.91 15.39
CA ALA A 615 -3.93 -14.21 14.79
C ALA A 615 -5.41 -14.65 14.91
N LYS A 616 -6.27 -13.83 15.52
CA LYS A 616 -7.70 -14.12 15.69
C LYS A 616 -8.39 -14.29 14.34
N VAL A 617 -9.33 -15.22 14.28
CA VAL A 617 -10.17 -15.47 13.10
C VAL A 617 -11.63 -15.55 13.50
N HIS A 618 -12.52 -15.11 12.62
CA HIS A 618 -13.94 -15.20 12.83
C HIS A 618 -14.43 -16.65 12.69
N ALA A 619 -15.36 -17.07 13.55
CA ALA A 619 -15.98 -18.38 13.51
C ALA A 619 -17.51 -18.23 13.66
N SER A 620 -18.24 -18.87 12.75
CA SER A 620 -19.69 -18.84 12.74
C SER A 620 -20.27 -20.24 12.69
N ARG A 621 -21.31 -20.48 13.47
CA ARG A 621 -22.15 -21.68 13.36
C ARG A 621 -23.33 -21.37 12.45
N ALA A 622 -23.34 -21.95 11.25
CA ALA A 622 -24.37 -21.73 10.26
C ALA A 622 -24.65 -23.00 9.46
N ASP A 623 -25.91 -23.28 9.17
CA ASP A 623 -26.33 -24.36 8.24
C ASP A 623 -26.05 -23.86 6.80
N VAL A 624 -24.96 -24.32 6.21
CA VAL A 624 -24.61 -24.06 4.81
C VAL A 624 -24.59 -25.38 4.05
N ARG A 625 -25.50 -25.53 3.10
CA ARG A 625 -25.60 -26.70 2.23
C ARG A 625 -25.10 -26.37 0.85
N VAL A 626 -24.42 -27.32 0.20
CA VAL A 626 -23.90 -27.18 -1.16
C VAL A 626 -24.16 -28.46 -1.95
N SER A 627 -24.70 -28.34 -3.17
CA SER A 627 -24.91 -29.48 -4.07
C SER A 627 -23.76 -29.66 -5.05
N ALA A 628 -23.05 -28.60 -5.44
CA ALA A 628 -21.85 -28.68 -6.26
C ALA A 628 -20.68 -29.21 -5.43
N ARG A 629 -20.12 -30.35 -5.83
CA ARG A 629 -18.97 -30.95 -5.11
C ARG A 629 -17.62 -30.59 -5.75
N ASN A 630 -17.54 -30.64 -7.08
CA ASN A 630 -16.32 -30.38 -7.80
C ASN A 630 -16.40 -29.00 -8.48
N VAL A 631 -15.58 -28.06 -8.03
CA VAL A 631 -15.59 -26.67 -8.51
C VAL A 631 -14.25 -26.35 -9.16
N GLY A 632 -14.29 -25.95 -10.44
CA GLY A 632 -13.13 -25.35 -11.11
C GLY A 632 -13.08 -23.87 -10.78
N TYR A 633 -11.94 -23.35 -10.34
CA TYR A 633 -11.76 -21.94 -10.04
C TYR A 633 -10.63 -21.34 -10.87
N TYR A 634 -10.96 -20.37 -11.72
CA TYR A 634 -9.99 -19.61 -12.51
C TYR A 634 -9.73 -18.26 -11.86
N MET A 635 -8.52 -18.06 -11.34
CA MET A 635 -8.16 -16.86 -10.57
C MET A 635 -8.09 -15.63 -11.47
N GLY A 636 -8.75 -14.54 -11.03
CA GLY A 636 -8.63 -13.22 -11.64
C GLY A 636 -7.53 -12.36 -10.99
N ALA A 637 -7.91 -11.23 -10.42
CA ALA A 637 -6.97 -10.32 -9.75
C ALA A 637 -6.35 -10.91 -8.47
N GLY A 638 -7.09 -11.74 -7.76
CA GLY A 638 -6.70 -12.39 -6.52
C GLY A 638 -7.83 -12.33 -5.48
N ASP A 639 -8.18 -13.46 -4.89
CA ASP A 639 -9.18 -13.57 -3.82
C ASP A 639 -9.05 -14.91 -3.06
N ASP A 640 -9.70 -15.00 -1.90
CA ASP A 640 -9.70 -16.17 -1.01
C ASP A 640 -10.95 -17.06 -1.17
N ILE A 641 -11.76 -16.87 -2.19
CA ILE A 641 -13.00 -17.65 -2.42
C ILE A 641 -12.71 -19.16 -2.55
N PRO A 642 -11.61 -19.61 -3.20
CA PRO A 642 -11.27 -21.03 -3.23
C PRO A 642 -11.15 -21.67 -1.84
N ALA A 643 -10.53 -20.99 -0.89
CA ALA A 643 -10.41 -21.46 0.49
C ALA A 643 -11.78 -21.51 1.17
N ALA A 644 -12.61 -20.49 0.99
CA ALA A 644 -13.96 -20.43 1.53
C ALA A 644 -14.85 -21.59 1.01
N LEU A 645 -14.78 -21.92 -0.28
CA LEU A 645 -15.51 -23.03 -0.87
C LEU A 645 -15.08 -24.39 -0.30
N ARG A 646 -13.78 -24.60 -0.07
CA ARG A 646 -13.28 -25.83 0.58
C ARG A 646 -13.87 -26.00 1.99
N GLN A 647 -14.06 -24.90 2.72
CA GLN A 647 -14.64 -24.94 4.07
C GLN A 647 -16.09 -25.46 4.12
N ILE A 648 -16.85 -25.26 3.07
CA ILE A 648 -18.24 -25.77 2.96
C ILE A 648 -18.32 -27.12 2.24
N GLY A 649 -17.18 -27.80 2.02
CA GLY A 649 -17.11 -29.17 1.52
C GLY A 649 -16.97 -29.31 0.00
N CYS A 650 -16.60 -28.25 -0.74
CA CYS A 650 -16.28 -28.34 -2.16
C CYS A 650 -14.85 -28.82 -2.40
N ASN A 651 -14.66 -29.65 -3.43
CA ASN A 651 -13.36 -29.98 -3.99
C ASN A 651 -13.00 -28.89 -5.01
N VAL A 652 -12.13 -27.96 -4.66
CA VAL A 652 -11.78 -26.86 -5.54
C VAL A 652 -10.48 -27.14 -6.25
N THR A 653 -10.52 -27.14 -7.60
CA THR A 653 -9.38 -27.25 -8.50
C THR A 653 -9.06 -25.87 -9.07
N MET A 654 -7.84 -25.39 -8.86
CA MET A 654 -7.38 -24.14 -9.49
C MET A 654 -7.11 -24.43 -10.97
N LEU A 655 -7.69 -23.62 -11.86
CA LEU A 655 -7.58 -23.74 -13.31
C LEU A 655 -6.57 -22.73 -13.87
N GLU A 656 -5.82 -23.16 -14.86
CA GLU A 656 -4.94 -22.33 -15.72
C GLU A 656 -5.52 -22.26 -17.13
N ASP A 657 -4.98 -21.42 -18.01
CA ASP A 657 -5.44 -21.27 -19.40
C ASP A 657 -5.53 -22.61 -20.15
N LYS A 658 -4.53 -23.48 -19.95
CA LYS A 658 -4.48 -24.82 -20.57
C LYS A 658 -5.61 -25.77 -20.13
N ASP A 659 -6.27 -25.46 -19.01
CA ASP A 659 -7.35 -26.27 -18.43
C ASP A 659 -8.73 -25.84 -18.92
N LEU A 660 -8.82 -24.72 -19.65
CA LEU A 660 -10.06 -24.13 -20.12
C LEU A 660 -10.50 -24.73 -21.48
N ASP A 661 -10.57 -26.05 -21.57
CA ASP A 661 -11.13 -26.78 -22.70
C ASP A 661 -12.42 -27.53 -22.29
N ALA A 662 -13.30 -27.81 -23.24
CA ALA A 662 -14.63 -28.35 -22.98
C ALA A 662 -14.61 -29.73 -22.28
N ASP A 663 -13.63 -30.59 -22.57
CA ASP A 663 -13.53 -31.93 -22.00
C ASP A 663 -13.04 -31.89 -20.55
N ASN A 664 -12.11 -30.98 -20.27
CA ASN A 664 -11.65 -30.80 -18.88
C ASN A 664 -12.70 -30.10 -18.01
N LEU A 665 -13.37 -29.09 -18.55
CA LEU A 665 -14.42 -28.37 -17.84
C LEU A 665 -15.62 -29.26 -17.49
N ALA A 666 -15.93 -30.26 -18.30
CA ALA A 666 -17.03 -31.23 -18.04
C ALA A 666 -16.88 -32.03 -16.73
N LYS A 667 -15.69 -32.01 -16.11
CA LYS A 667 -15.44 -32.69 -14.82
C LYS A 667 -15.98 -31.93 -13.61
N PHE A 668 -16.32 -30.64 -13.79
CA PHE A 668 -16.74 -29.76 -12.72
C PHE A 668 -18.27 -29.58 -12.71
N ASP A 669 -18.83 -29.54 -11.50
CA ASP A 669 -20.23 -29.19 -11.28
C ASP A 669 -20.47 -27.69 -11.55
N ALA A 670 -19.51 -26.88 -11.16
CA ALA A 670 -19.48 -25.44 -11.42
C ALA A 670 -18.06 -24.97 -11.76
N VAL A 671 -17.99 -23.97 -12.62
CA VAL A 671 -16.74 -23.21 -12.90
C VAL A 671 -16.98 -21.78 -12.44
N VAL A 672 -16.01 -21.24 -11.69
CA VAL A 672 -16.05 -19.86 -11.16
C VAL A 672 -14.91 -19.07 -11.75
N LEU A 673 -15.21 -17.97 -12.40
CA LEU A 673 -14.23 -16.96 -12.78
C LEU A 673 -14.07 -15.96 -11.63
N GLY A 674 -12.84 -15.82 -11.10
CA GLY A 674 -12.51 -14.93 -10.00
C GLY A 674 -12.77 -13.45 -10.33
N VAL A 675 -12.68 -12.60 -9.34
CA VAL A 675 -12.93 -11.16 -9.51
C VAL A 675 -12.01 -10.57 -10.58
N ARG A 676 -12.60 -9.77 -11.49
CA ARG A 676 -11.87 -9.07 -12.55
C ARG A 676 -11.07 -9.99 -13.48
N ALA A 677 -11.51 -11.24 -13.67
CA ALA A 677 -10.80 -12.20 -14.50
C ALA A 677 -10.56 -11.69 -15.93
N TYR A 678 -11.57 -11.07 -16.56
CA TYR A 678 -11.44 -10.50 -17.90
C TYR A 678 -10.62 -9.19 -17.93
N ASP A 679 -10.49 -8.48 -16.80
CA ASP A 679 -9.66 -7.28 -16.70
C ASP A 679 -8.16 -7.60 -16.59
N THR A 680 -7.81 -8.79 -16.06
CA THR A 680 -6.44 -9.15 -15.68
C THR A 680 -5.85 -10.32 -16.49
N LYS A 681 -6.68 -11.05 -17.24
CA LYS A 681 -6.29 -12.24 -18.01
C LYS A 681 -6.66 -12.09 -19.49
N ASP A 682 -5.77 -11.50 -20.28
CA ASP A 682 -6.01 -11.22 -21.70
C ASP A 682 -6.36 -12.48 -22.50
N GLN A 683 -5.84 -13.64 -22.10
CA GLN A 683 -6.07 -14.91 -22.80
C GLN A 683 -7.48 -15.46 -22.58
N LEU A 684 -8.19 -15.04 -21.51
CA LEU A 684 -9.49 -15.60 -21.16
C LEU A 684 -10.53 -15.42 -22.28
N VAL A 685 -10.43 -14.36 -23.05
CA VAL A 685 -11.32 -14.09 -24.21
C VAL A 685 -11.28 -15.22 -25.25
N PHE A 686 -10.15 -15.86 -25.45
CA PHE A 686 -9.99 -16.94 -26.42
C PHE A 686 -10.60 -18.27 -25.94
N HIS A 687 -10.83 -18.40 -24.63
CA HIS A 687 -11.43 -19.58 -24.00
C HIS A 687 -12.94 -19.47 -23.80
N GLN A 688 -13.54 -18.32 -24.10
CA GLN A 688 -14.99 -18.11 -23.97
C GLN A 688 -15.85 -19.17 -24.71
N PRO A 689 -15.53 -19.58 -25.96
CA PRO A 689 -16.32 -20.59 -26.64
C PRO A 689 -16.40 -21.91 -25.84
N ALA A 690 -15.27 -22.35 -25.25
CA ALA A 690 -15.25 -23.56 -24.43
C ALA A 690 -16.04 -23.41 -23.11
N LEU A 691 -15.94 -22.25 -22.46
CA LEU A 691 -16.71 -21.92 -21.26
C LEU A 691 -18.22 -21.91 -21.55
N PHE A 692 -18.65 -21.34 -22.67
CA PHE A 692 -20.07 -21.32 -23.03
C PHE A 692 -20.58 -22.69 -23.51
N GLU A 693 -19.76 -23.46 -24.19
CA GLU A 693 -20.05 -24.85 -24.55
C GLU A 693 -20.22 -25.71 -23.29
N TYR A 694 -19.38 -25.54 -22.26
CA TYR A 694 -19.53 -26.18 -20.96
C TYR A 694 -20.92 -25.90 -20.34
N VAL A 695 -21.35 -24.61 -20.37
CA VAL A 695 -22.70 -24.25 -19.90
C VAL A 695 -23.79 -24.91 -20.74
N GLN A 696 -23.67 -24.89 -22.09
CA GLN A 696 -24.65 -25.52 -22.99
C GLN A 696 -24.85 -27.01 -22.67
N LYS A 697 -23.80 -27.69 -22.24
CA LYS A 697 -23.79 -29.10 -21.88
C LYS A 697 -24.26 -29.41 -20.45
N GLY A 698 -24.73 -28.41 -19.69
CA GLY A 698 -25.30 -28.60 -18.34
C GLY A 698 -24.41 -28.14 -17.19
N GLY A 699 -23.28 -27.47 -17.44
CA GLY A 699 -22.42 -26.88 -16.43
C GLY A 699 -22.98 -25.56 -15.88
N THR A 700 -22.49 -25.15 -14.72
CA THR A 700 -22.79 -23.84 -14.11
C THR A 700 -21.57 -22.97 -14.17
N LEU A 701 -21.64 -21.82 -14.84
CA LEU A 701 -20.55 -20.83 -14.92
C LEU A 701 -20.93 -19.60 -14.11
N VAL A 702 -20.13 -19.27 -13.08
CA VAL A 702 -20.28 -18.08 -12.27
C VAL A 702 -19.17 -17.09 -12.63
N THR A 703 -19.55 -15.98 -13.22
CA THR A 703 -18.64 -14.86 -13.54
C THR A 703 -18.83 -13.76 -12.49
N GLN A 704 -17.80 -13.49 -11.72
CA GLN A 704 -17.79 -12.39 -10.77
C GLN A 704 -17.53 -11.07 -11.48
N TYR A 705 -17.70 -9.93 -10.76
CA TYR A 705 -17.63 -8.61 -11.37
C TYR A 705 -16.32 -8.36 -12.14
N ASN A 706 -16.48 -7.59 -13.21
CA ASN A 706 -15.41 -6.95 -13.98
C ASN A 706 -15.71 -5.47 -14.10
N THR A 707 -14.72 -4.66 -14.42
CA THR A 707 -14.93 -3.22 -14.56
C THR A 707 -15.48 -2.86 -15.96
N SER A 708 -16.17 -1.75 -16.07
CA SER A 708 -16.67 -1.28 -17.35
C SER A 708 -15.59 -0.73 -18.30
N PHE A 709 -14.33 -0.66 -17.83
CA PHE A 709 -13.24 0.00 -18.56
C PHE A 709 -12.31 -0.94 -19.30
N ASN A 710 -12.01 -2.10 -18.69
CA ASN A 710 -10.93 -2.98 -19.10
C ASN A 710 -11.41 -4.38 -19.44
N ALA A 711 -12.72 -4.55 -19.67
CA ALA A 711 -13.22 -5.82 -20.14
C ALA A 711 -12.68 -6.11 -21.54
N ASN A 712 -11.72 -7.02 -21.64
CA ASN A 712 -11.07 -7.42 -22.89
C ASN A 712 -12.00 -8.24 -23.80
N SER A 713 -13.26 -8.39 -23.42
CA SER A 713 -14.25 -9.13 -24.20
C SER A 713 -15.40 -8.24 -24.63
N PRO A 714 -15.82 -8.32 -25.90
CA PRO A 714 -17.02 -7.65 -26.36
C PRO A 714 -18.30 -8.17 -25.70
N SER A 715 -18.25 -9.37 -25.09
CA SER A 715 -19.35 -9.95 -24.30
C SER A 715 -18.76 -10.79 -23.16
N LEU A 716 -19.12 -10.46 -21.93
CA LEU A 716 -18.75 -11.21 -20.72
C LEU A 716 -19.66 -12.44 -20.49
N ALA A 717 -20.71 -12.58 -21.27
CA ALA A 717 -21.78 -13.53 -21.07
C ALA A 717 -22.25 -14.12 -22.41
N PRO A 718 -22.96 -15.27 -22.41
CA PRO A 718 -23.52 -15.84 -23.65
C PRO A 718 -24.62 -14.98 -24.28
N PHE A 719 -25.15 -13.99 -23.57
CA PHE A 719 -26.14 -13.03 -24.02
C PHE A 719 -25.64 -11.59 -23.75
N PRO A 720 -26.13 -10.59 -24.49
CA PRO A 720 -25.74 -9.19 -24.29
C PRO A 720 -25.88 -8.71 -22.85
N LEU A 721 -24.84 -8.06 -22.35
CA LEU A 721 -24.73 -7.56 -20.99
C LEU A 721 -23.84 -6.30 -21.01
N LYS A 722 -24.35 -5.18 -20.44
CA LYS A 722 -23.61 -3.91 -20.40
C LYS A 722 -23.28 -3.52 -18.95
N LEU A 723 -22.01 -3.57 -18.62
CA LEU A 723 -21.52 -3.15 -17.30
C LEU A 723 -21.58 -1.62 -17.13
N SER A 724 -21.69 -1.20 -15.88
CA SER A 724 -21.67 0.21 -15.49
C SER A 724 -20.78 0.44 -14.25
N ARG A 725 -20.72 1.69 -13.77
CA ARG A 725 -20.11 2.03 -12.50
C ARG A 725 -21.08 2.00 -11.31
N GLN A 726 -22.34 1.55 -11.53
CA GLN A 726 -23.32 1.49 -10.46
C GLN A 726 -22.91 0.51 -9.39
N ARG A 727 -23.18 0.87 -8.14
CA ARG A 727 -22.80 0.11 -6.95
C ARG A 727 -23.69 0.44 -5.77
N VAL A 728 -23.59 -0.37 -4.74
CA VAL A 728 -24.21 -0.14 -3.42
C VAL A 728 -23.09 -0.19 -2.39
N THR A 729 -22.78 0.97 -1.81
CA THR A 729 -21.65 1.18 -0.91
C THR A 729 -21.98 0.92 0.54
N ASP A 730 -23.23 1.15 0.95
CA ASP A 730 -23.72 0.85 2.31
C ASP A 730 -23.91 -0.65 2.49
N GLU A 731 -23.06 -1.28 3.29
CA GLU A 731 -23.12 -2.70 3.61
C GLU A 731 -24.39 -3.08 4.40
N THR A 732 -25.13 -2.10 4.91
CA THR A 732 -26.43 -2.29 5.60
C THR A 732 -27.63 -2.03 4.70
N ALA A 733 -27.42 -1.61 3.45
CA ALA A 733 -28.46 -1.30 2.50
C ALA A 733 -29.49 -2.44 2.36
N GLU A 734 -30.76 -2.09 2.22
CA GLU A 734 -31.85 -3.06 2.09
C GLU A 734 -31.71 -3.89 0.82
N ILE A 735 -31.93 -5.20 0.96
CA ILE A 735 -32.01 -6.14 -0.16
C ILE A 735 -33.44 -6.58 -0.34
N ARG A 736 -33.99 -6.43 -1.55
CA ARG A 736 -35.32 -6.86 -1.95
C ARG A 736 -35.20 -8.13 -2.79
N LEU A 737 -35.94 -9.17 -2.44
CA LEU A 737 -36.03 -10.42 -3.20
C LEU A 737 -37.11 -10.24 -4.27
N LEU A 738 -36.72 -10.02 -5.53
CA LEU A 738 -37.67 -9.79 -6.63
C LEU A 738 -38.32 -11.10 -7.10
N LEU A 739 -37.58 -12.19 -7.07
CA LEU A 739 -38.03 -13.53 -7.45
C LEU A 739 -37.79 -14.51 -6.28
N PRO A 740 -38.57 -14.41 -5.20
CA PRO A 740 -38.34 -15.18 -3.96
C PRO A 740 -38.37 -16.70 -4.18
N GLU A 741 -39.09 -17.19 -5.21
CA GLU A 741 -39.15 -18.61 -5.55
C GLU A 741 -38.05 -19.07 -6.50
N HIS A 742 -37.16 -18.17 -6.94
CA HIS A 742 -36.06 -18.54 -7.84
C HIS A 742 -35.08 -19.48 -7.17
N GLN A 743 -34.54 -20.45 -7.92
CA GLN A 743 -33.61 -21.46 -7.41
C GLN A 743 -32.38 -20.90 -6.69
N ALA A 744 -31.82 -19.80 -7.18
CA ALA A 744 -30.68 -19.09 -6.55
C ALA A 744 -31.00 -18.61 -5.12
N LEU A 745 -32.26 -18.39 -4.77
CA LEU A 745 -32.69 -17.91 -3.45
C LEU A 745 -33.31 -19.02 -2.56
N ASN A 746 -33.46 -20.24 -3.08
CA ASN A 746 -34.17 -21.31 -2.35
C ASN A 746 -33.40 -22.63 -2.24
N ARG A 747 -32.41 -22.91 -3.12
CA ARG A 747 -31.78 -24.25 -3.17
C ARG A 747 -30.26 -24.14 -3.38
N PRO A 748 -29.50 -24.90 -2.57
CA PRO A 748 -29.92 -25.78 -1.45
C PRO A 748 -30.26 -25.01 -0.16
N ASN A 749 -30.04 -23.67 -0.10
CA ASN A 749 -30.32 -22.85 1.07
C ASN A 749 -31.44 -21.86 0.78
N LYS A 750 -32.39 -21.71 1.71
CA LYS A 750 -33.42 -20.66 1.61
C LYS A 750 -32.79 -19.32 2.08
N ILE A 751 -32.68 -18.38 1.17
CA ILE A 751 -32.14 -17.03 1.43
C ILE A 751 -33.29 -16.13 1.91
N THR A 752 -32.99 -15.34 2.93
CA THR A 752 -33.88 -14.36 3.55
C THR A 752 -33.14 -13.03 3.75
N SER A 753 -33.84 -12.00 4.20
CA SER A 753 -33.20 -10.72 4.53
C SER A 753 -32.12 -10.84 5.63
N ALA A 754 -32.26 -11.81 6.53
CA ALA A 754 -31.27 -12.07 7.59
C ALA A 754 -29.90 -12.52 7.01
N ASP A 755 -29.84 -13.14 5.84
CA ASP A 755 -28.60 -13.56 5.19
C ASP A 755 -27.75 -12.38 4.69
N PHE A 756 -28.29 -11.17 4.69
CA PHE A 756 -27.60 -9.94 4.32
C PHE A 756 -27.19 -9.11 5.55
N SER A 757 -27.33 -9.62 6.75
CA SER A 757 -26.84 -9.00 7.98
C SER A 757 -25.37 -9.31 8.21
N GLY A 758 -24.63 -8.36 8.83
CA GLY A 758 -23.21 -8.53 9.17
C GLY A 758 -22.26 -8.51 7.96
N TRP A 759 -22.70 -8.03 6.82
CA TRP A 759 -21.84 -7.81 5.67
C TRP A 759 -20.81 -6.72 5.93
N VAL A 760 -19.69 -6.77 5.24
CA VAL A 760 -18.56 -5.85 5.42
C VAL A 760 -18.29 -5.05 4.15
N GLN A 761 -17.91 -3.80 4.33
CA GLN A 761 -17.51 -2.80 3.36
C GLN A 761 -18.62 -2.48 2.34
N GLU A 762 -18.97 -3.23 1.35
CA GLU A 762 -19.96 -2.86 0.32
C GLU A 762 -20.83 -4.05 -0.06
N ARG A 763 -22.07 -3.77 -0.52
CA ARG A 763 -22.95 -4.83 -1.07
C ARG A 763 -22.42 -5.35 -2.40
N GLY A 764 -21.98 -4.43 -3.26
CA GLY A 764 -21.46 -4.79 -4.56
C GLY A 764 -21.18 -3.63 -5.47
N LEU A 765 -20.56 -3.90 -6.62
CA LEU A 765 -19.97 -2.91 -7.50
C LEU A 765 -20.04 -3.32 -8.98
N TYR A 766 -19.93 -2.32 -9.87
CA TYR A 766 -19.98 -2.48 -11.33
C TYR A 766 -21.19 -3.27 -11.82
N PHE A 767 -22.38 -2.93 -11.33
CA PHE A 767 -23.61 -3.59 -11.74
C PHE A 767 -23.93 -3.31 -13.20
N PRO A 768 -24.42 -4.32 -13.95
CA PRO A 768 -25.02 -4.11 -15.25
C PRO A 768 -26.24 -3.18 -15.19
N THR A 769 -26.39 -2.36 -16.22
CA THR A 769 -27.57 -1.48 -16.40
C THR A 769 -28.50 -1.93 -17.51
N GLU A 770 -27.97 -2.70 -18.44
CA GLU A 770 -28.74 -3.24 -19.59
C GLU A 770 -28.33 -4.70 -19.76
N TRP A 771 -29.31 -5.56 -19.99
CA TRP A 771 -29.07 -6.99 -20.23
C TRP A 771 -30.18 -7.59 -21.10
N ASP A 772 -29.86 -8.72 -21.75
CA ASP A 772 -30.80 -9.46 -22.58
C ASP A 772 -31.95 -10.06 -21.74
N GLN A 773 -33.13 -10.23 -22.38
CA GLN A 773 -34.32 -10.82 -21.74
C GLN A 773 -34.13 -12.27 -21.25
N ALA A 774 -33.09 -12.96 -21.69
CA ALA A 774 -32.73 -14.29 -21.20
C ALA A 774 -32.28 -14.24 -19.71
N PHE A 775 -31.84 -13.09 -19.23
CA PHE A 775 -31.46 -12.93 -17.83
C PHE A 775 -32.67 -12.63 -16.94
N VAL A 776 -32.66 -13.22 -15.76
CA VAL A 776 -33.51 -12.83 -14.65
C VAL A 776 -32.66 -12.20 -13.54
N ALA A 777 -33.25 -11.23 -12.84
CA ALA A 777 -32.65 -10.54 -11.70
C ALA A 777 -33.39 -10.99 -10.41
N PRO A 778 -32.87 -11.95 -9.62
CA PRO A 778 -33.56 -12.47 -8.45
C PRO A 778 -33.69 -11.48 -7.30
N LEU A 779 -32.77 -10.46 -7.22
CA LEU A 779 -32.74 -9.49 -6.12
C LEU A 779 -32.44 -8.08 -6.62
N SER A 780 -32.77 -7.10 -5.78
CA SER A 780 -32.55 -5.66 -6.00
C SER A 780 -31.99 -5.02 -4.74
N MET A 781 -31.18 -3.99 -4.90
CA MET A 781 -30.61 -3.23 -3.79
C MET A 781 -30.33 -1.78 -4.21
N ASN A 782 -30.18 -0.87 -3.26
CA ASN A 782 -29.74 0.50 -3.47
C ASN A 782 -29.27 1.13 -2.15
N ASP A 783 -28.39 2.09 -2.24
CA ASP A 783 -28.10 2.95 -1.09
C ASP A 783 -29.31 3.83 -0.73
N PRO A 784 -29.41 4.32 0.52
CA PRO A 784 -30.53 5.16 0.94
C PRO A 784 -30.75 6.36 0.01
N ASN A 785 -32.01 6.61 -0.34
CA ASN A 785 -32.45 7.69 -1.23
C ASN A 785 -31.99 7.58 -2.70
N GLU A 786 -31.50 6.42 -3.13
CA GLU A 786 -31.14 6.15 -4.51
C GLU A 786 -32.16 5.25 -5.23
N LYS A 787 -32.03 5.18 -6.55
CA LYS A 787 -32.86 4.28 -7.37
C LYS A 787 -32.45 2.83 -7.14
N ALA A 788 -33.43 1.94 -7.20
CA ALA A 788 -33.22 0.51 -7.15
C ALA A 788 -32.30 0.02 -8.28
N LEU A 789 -31.35 -0.87 -7.95
CA LEU A 789 -30.40 -1.50 -8.84
C LEU A 789 -30.67 -3.01 -8.84
N ASP A 790 -31.07 -3.55 -9.97
CA ASP A 790 -31.48 -4.95 -10.13
C ASP A 790 -30.36 -5.82 -10.73
N GLY A 791 -29.28 -5.20 -11.22
CA GLY A 791 -28.18 -5.89 -11.91
C GLY A 791 -27.13 -6.54 -11.01
N ALA A 792 -27.30 -6.53 -9.68
CA ALA A 792 -26.31 -7.10 -8.75
C ALA A 792 -26.09 -8.60 -8.91
N LEU A 793 -27.16 -9.33 -9.30
CA LEU A 793 -27.15 -10.76 -9.58
C LEU A 793 -28.04 -11.03 -10.78
N LEU A 794 -27.47 -11.59 -11.84
CA LEU A 794 -28.17 -11.97 -13.06
C LEU A 794 -27.94 -13.46 -13.34
N VAL A 795 -29.01 -14.18 -13.65
CA VAL A 795 -28.97 -15.59 -13.97
C VAL A 795 -29.66 -15.83 -15.31
N ALA A 796 -29.03 -16.61 -16.19
CA ALA A 796 -29.62 -16.98 -17.47
C ALA A 796 -29.41 -18.47 -17.75
N PRO A 797 -30.43 -19.23 -18.21
CA PRO A 797 -30.23 -20.55 -18.76
C PRO A 797 -29.50 -20.45 -20.11
N HIS A 798 -28.57 -21.36 -20.35
CA HIS A 798 -27.88 -21.45 -21.64
C HIS A 798 -27.69 -22.93 -22.01
N GLY A 799 -28.48 -23.42 -22.95
CA GLY A 799 -28.59 -24.85 -23.24
C GLY A 799 -29.19 -25.61 -22.04
N GLN A 800 -28.45 -26.57 -21.50
CA GLN A 800 -28.86 -27.38 -20.36
C GLN A 800 -28.32 -26.85 -19.02
N GLY A 801 -27.44 -25.84 -19.03
CA GLY A 801 -26.76 -25.29 -17.86
C GLY A 801 -27.21 -23.88 -17.51
N GLN A 802 -26.46 -23.29 -16.58
CA GLN A 802 -26.75 -21.96 -16.02
C GLN A 802 -25.54 -21.04 -16.12
N PHE A 803 -25.76 -19.82 -16.57
CA PHE A 803 -24.78 -18.75 -16.51
C PHE A 803 -25.20 -17.75 -15.43
N VAL A 804 -24.25 -17.35 -14.61
CA VAL A 804 -24.44 -16.37 -13.53
C VAL A 804 -23.44 -15.23 -13.71
N TYR A 805 -23.92 -14.01 -13.72
CA TYR A 805 -23.10 -12.82 -13.49
C TYR A 805 -23.44 -12.22 -12.12
N THR A 806 -22.42 -11.90 -11.33
CA THR A 806 -22.63 -11.25 -10.03
C THR A 806 -21.64 -10.10 -9.80
N GLY A 807 -22.21 -8.92 -9.49
CA GLY A 807 -21.48 -7.76 -8.99
C GLY A 807 -21.42 -7.72 -7.46
N ILE A 808 -21.96 -8.71 -6.77
CA ILE A 808 -21.94 -8.79 -5.30
C ILE A 808 -20.51 -9.02 -4.80
N SER A 809 -20.11 -8.35 -3.72
CA SER A 809 -18.75 -8.35 -3.19
C SER A 809 -18.39 -9.61 -2.37
N PHE A 810 -18.63 -10.82 -2.93
CA PHE A 810 -18.35 -12.10 -2.26
C PHE A 810 -16.90 -12.25 -1.84
N PHE A 811 -15.95 -11.68 -2.59
CA PHE A 811 -14.52 -11.72 -2.29
C PHE A 811 -14.15 -11.00 -0.97
N ARG A 812 -15.04 -10.14 -0.45
CA ARG A 812 -14.91 -9.52 0.88
C ARG A 812 -15.67 -10.30 1.95
N GLN A 813 -16.86 -10.78 1.62
CA GLN A 813 -17.78 -11.40 2.57
C GLN A 813 -17.35 -12.82 2.99
N LEU A 814 -16.87 -13.62 2.03
CA LEU A 814 -16.49 -15.01 2.31
C LEU A 814 -15.25 -15.11 3.22
N PRO A 815 -14.14 -14.37 2.96
CA PRO A 815 -13.02 -14.35 3.90
C PRO A 815 -13.36 -13.76 5.27
N ALA A 816 -14.32 -12.84 5.34
CA ALA A 816 -14.83 -12.30 6.61
C ALA A 816 -15.71 -13.28 7.39
N GLY A 817 -16.08 -14.43 6.80
CA GLY A 817 -16.87 -15.45 7.48
C GLY A 817 -18.37 -15.14 7.57
N VAL A 818 -18.92 -14.31 6.67
CA VAL A 818 -20.35 -13.91 6.67
C VAL A 818 -21.24 -15.08 6.24
N PRO A 819 -22.04 -15.68 7.15
CA PRO A 819 -22.77 -16.92 6.85
C PRO A 819 -23.75 -16.82 5.68
N GLY A 820 -24.49 -15.72 5.58
CA GLY A 820 -25.46 -15.51 4.50
C GLY A 820 -24.80 -15.42 3.12
N ALA A 821 -23.60 -14.85 3.02
CA ALA A 821 -22.84 -14.83 1.79
C ALA A 821 -22.41 -16.24 1.37
N TYR A 822 -21.98 -17.09 2.31
CA TYR A 822 -21.71 -18.50 2.04
C TYR A 822 -22.93 -19.26 1.52
N ARG A 823 -24.10 -19.05 2.14
CA ARG A 823 -25.36 -19.68 1.74
C ARG A 823 -25.76 -19.27 0.32
N LEU A 824 -25.68 -17.96 0.01
CA LEU A 824 -26.02 -17.44 -1.31
C LEU A 824 -25.02 -17.94 -2.36
N PHE A 825 -23.71 -17.87 -2.10
CA PHE A 825 -22.72 -18.34 -3.07
C PHE A 825 -22.80 -19.85 -3.32
N ALA A 826 -23.07 -20.65 -2.27
CA ALA A 826 -23.34 -22.08 -2.37
C ALA A 826 -24.55 -22.37 -3.28
N ASN A 827 -25.61 -21.55 -3.22
CA ASN A 827 -26.76 -21.67 -4.14
C ASN A 827 -26.33 -21.37 -5.59
N LEU A 828 -25.51 -20.29 -5.82
CA LEU A 828 -25.09 -19.91 -7.16
C LEU A 828 -24.32 -21.02 -7.87
N ILE A 829 -23.36 -21.65 -7.19
CA ILE A 829 -22.57 -22.76 -7.77
C ILE A 829 -23.38 -24.07 -7.87
N SER A 830 -24.50 -24.17 -7.16
CA SER A 830 -25.37 -25.36 -7.16
C SER A 830 -26.56 -25.25 -8.13
N LEU A 831 -26.66 -24.17 -8.91
CA LEU A 831 -27.74 -24.00 -9.88
C LEU A 831 -27.76 -25.15 -10.90
N GLY A 832 -28.94 -25.60 -11.29
CA GLY A 832 -29.11 -26.70 -12.24
C GLY A 832 -28.78 -28.09 -11.70
N LYS A 833 -28.33 -28.22 -10.44
CA LYS A 833 -28.09 -29.51 -9.80
C LYS A 833 -29.31 -29.95 -9.02
N GLU A 834 -29.70 -31.25 -9.14
CA GLU A 834 -30.73 -31.83 -8.26
C GLU A 834 -30.14 -31.91 -6.85
N GLY A 835 -30.60 -31.05 -5.95
CA GLY A 835 -30.28 -31.13 -4.53
C GLY A 835 -31.04 -32.30 -3.89
N GLU A 836 -30.47 -32.95 -2.87
CA GLU A 836 -31.27 -33.78 -1.95
C GLU A 836 -32.46 -32.95 -1.46
N LYS A 837 -33.66 -33.52 -1.57
CA LYS A 837 -34.88 -32.87 -1.06
C LYS A 837 -34.67 -32.60 0.44
N PRO A 838 -35.05 -31.41 0.94
CA PRO A 838 -34.89 -31.03 2.33
C PRO A 838 -35.55 -32.00 3.31
#